data_93ded27ca0534ac509ea367849e612e0
#
_entry.id   93ded27ca0534ac509ea367849e612e0
#
_cell.length_a   1.000
_cell.length_b   1.000
_cell.length_c   1.000
_cell.angle_alpha   90.00
_cell.angle_beta   90.00
_cell.angle_gamma   90.00
#
_symmetry.space_group_name_H-M   'P 1'
#
loop_
_entity.id
_entity.type
_entity.pdbx_description
1 polymer ?
#
loop_
_entity_poly.entity_id
_entity_poly.type
_entity_poly.pdbx_seq_one_letter_code
_entity_poly.pdbx_strand_id
1 'polypeptide(L)'
;MPISHPANGLQDFIAISRYARYSSELRRRETWAEAVGRVRDMHLTHYADTSLGDAALTALSAGDVAAEDLTRIGRLGRLHEVIHAAFAAVERREVLPSMRSLQFGGEAIFNKHARIYNCAFTYIDRLEAFRETLYLLLCGCGVGFSVQRHHVAKLPPLAPLHANAPVSTFVVPDTIEGWADALHQLMLAAVEGRRVIFDYSAIRPAGAPLRTSGGKAPGPEPLFHSLTRIEHMVQRAAGRRLRPVETYDILMWAAKAVLSGGVRRSATICLFSADDEEMTAAKTGNWFQDNPQRTASNNSAIIVRGQATRAQFDKLFEAQKQFGEPGFYFVEDPEYGANPCVEIGLHPRLKLDAAAIARLRELGHEGELHEGDVLSGVQFCNLTTVSAAASETPERFYELCAHAAVIGTLQAGYTSFNYLSPVSRLITEREALLGVSICGVLDRPDVLLDSAVLRNGAAVVKAVNAVVARALGINPAARTTCVKPEGTASLLLGTSSGLHPHHSLRYFRRVQTNVYDPIFQHFKRVNPHMVESSVYDLNGRTEVITFPVEGPTFGIYREDLSAVKHLEYVRLVQLHWVQAGRRVEKFSPGLHHNVSCTISVRGDEWPAVADFIWDNRQHFTGVALLQDQGDKAYAQAPRESVTTREDIARWNALVYQPVDYTQLREEEDLTELKQVVACAGGACELA
;
A
#
# COMPACT_ATOMS: atom_id res chain seq x y z
N MET A 1 18.75 -28.82 -3.57
CA MET A 1 18.14 -28.68 -4.90
C MET A 1 17.09 -27.63 -4.78
N PRO A 2 17.01 -26.60 -5.65
CA PRO A 2 15.95 -25.64 -5.61
C PRO A 2 14.63 -26.39 -5.75
N ILE A 3 13.70 -26.14 -4.85
CA ILE A 3 12.33 -26.68 -4.91
C ILE A 3 11.66 -25.96 -6.08
N SER A 4 11.81 -26.47 -7.29
CA SER A 4 11.05 -25.99 -8.43
C SER A 4 9.62 -26.51 -8.27
N HIS A 5 8.75 -25.69 -7.69
CA HIS A 5 7.31 -25.94 -7.88
C HIS A 5 7.05 -26.02 -9.39
N PRO A 6 6.27 -27.00 -9.87
CA PRO A 6 5.95 -27.06 -11.28
C PRO A 6 5.33 -25.73 -11.71
N ALA A 7 5.85 -25.14 -12.77
CA ALA A 7 5.35 -23.87 -13.30
C ALA A 7 3.84 -24.06 -13.56
N ASN A 8 3.01 -23.29 -12.88
CA ASN A 8 1.55 -23.35 -13.02
C ASN A 8 0.97 -22.18 -13.82
N GLY A 9 1.84 -21.31 -14.32
CA GLY A 9 1.46 -20.14 -15.13
C GLY A 9 0.87 -18.96 -14.36
N LEU A 10 0.59 -19.09 -13.07
CA LEU A 10 -0.01 -18.03 -12.27
C LEU A 10 0.90 -16.79 -12.20
N GLN A 11 2.19 -16.97 -11.92
CA GLN A 11 3.16 -15.89 -11.83
C GLN A 11 3.27 -15.10 -13.15
N ASP A 12 3.31 -15.79 -14.29
CA ASP A 12 3.41 -15.15 -15.61
C ASP A 12 2.11 -14.45 -15.99
N PHE A 13 0.96 -15.07 -15.73
CA PHE A 13 -0.33 -14.45 -15.95
C PHE A 13 -0.49 -13.16 -15.13
N ILE A 14 -0.08 -13.16 -13.86
CA ILE A 14 -0.12 -11.97 -13.00
C ILE A 14 0.88 -10.91 -13.49
N ALA A 15 2.10 -11.30 -13.88
CA ALA A 15 3.11 -10.37 -14.39
C ALA A 15 2.59 -9.61 -15.62
N ILE A 16 2.07 -10.35 -16.60
CA ILE A 16 1.62 -9.76 -17.87
C ILE A 16 0.32 -8.94 -17.71
N SER A 17 -0.65 -9.45 -16.93
CA SER A 17 -1.96 -8.81 -16.79
C SER A 17 -1.93 -7.57 -15.90
N ARG A 18 -0.95 -7.44 -14.99
CA ARG A 18 -0.94 -6.37 -13.96
C ARG A 18 0.17 -5.34 -14.13
N TYR A 19 1.32 -5.73 -14.69
CA TYR A 19 2.53 -4.89 -14.68
C TYR A 19 3.13 -4.63 -16.06
N ALA A 20 2.83 -5.47 -17.05
CA ALA A 20 3.25 -5.27 -18.42
C ALA A 20 2.46 -4.12 -19.07
N ARG A 21 3.15 -3.12 -19.58
CA ARG A 21 2.55 -2.01 -20.34
C ARG A 21 2.35 -2.38 -21.80
N TYR A 22 1.32 -1.82 -22.38
CA TYR A 22 1.15 -1.86 -23.83
C TYR A 22 2.21 -0.97 -24.51
N SER A 23 2.89 -1.55 -25.51
CA SER A 23 3.80 -0.84 -26.42
C SER A 23 3.12 -0.66 -27.76
N SER A 24 2.88 0.59 -28.16
CA SER A 24 2.30 0.91 -29.47
C SER A 24 3.24 0.56 -30.62
N GLU A 25 4.56 0.59 -30.40
CA GLU A 25 5.57 0.22 -31.39
C GLU A 25 5.56 -1.29 -31.67
N LEU A 26 5.53 -2.10 -30.61
CA LEU A 26 5.52 -3.56 -30.69
C LEU A 26 4.10 -4.13 -30.89
N ARG A 27 3.06 -3.32 -30.70
CA ARG A 27 1.63 -3.69 -30.71
C ARG A 27 1.35 -4.90 -29.80
N ARG A 28 2.02 -4.93 -28.66
CA ARG A 28 1.88 -5.94 -27.61
C ARG A 28 2.25 -5.39 -26.25
N ARG A 29 2.00 -6.16 -25.22
CA ARG A 29 2.49 -5.84 -23.89
C ARG A 29 3.95 -6.22 -23.70
N GLU A 30 4.60 -5.53 -22.75
CA GLU A 30 5.94 -5.86 -22.32
C GLU A 30 6.02 -7.31 -21.80
N THR A 31 7.15 -7.96 -21.99
CA THR A 31 7.54 -9.13 -21.23
C THR A 31 7.94 -8.73 -19.80
N TRP A 32 8.09 -9.72 -18.90
CA TRP A 32 8.59 -9.45 -17.55
C TRP A 32 9.98 -8.79 -17.55
N ALA A 33 10.90 -9.28 -18.39
CA ALA A 33 12.24 -8.72 -18.52
C ALA A 33 12.21 -7.26 -19.04
N GLU A 34 11.35 -6.94 -20.02
CA GLU A 34 11.18 -5.58 -20.53
C GLU A 34 10.60 -4.64 -19.46
N ALA A 35 9.59 -5.11 -18.69
CA ALA A 35 9.02 -4.31 -17.60
C ALA A 35 10.03 -4.03 -16.49
N VAL A 36 10.85 -5.02 -16.11
CA VAL A 36 11.95 -4.88 -15.15
C VAL A 36 13.03 -3.95 -15.70
N GLY A 37 13.42 -4.14 -16.95
CA GLY A 37 14.39 -3.29 -17.67
C GLY A 37 13.97 -1.82 -17.68
N ARG A 38 12.71 -1.53 -17.98
CA ARG A 38 12.16 -0.16 -17.96
C ARG A 38 12.33 0.52 -16.58
N VAL A 39 12.10 -0.20 -15.48
CA VAL A 39 12.26 0.35 -14.13
C VAL A 39 13.74 0.53 -13.79
N ARG A 40 14.60 -0.43 -14.14
CA ARG A 40 16.06 -0.30 -13.99
C ARG A 40 16.58 0.92 -14.71
N ASP A 41 16.23 1.08 -15.99
CA ASP A 41 16.73 2.13 -16.85
C ASP A 41 16.24 3.53 -16.40
N MET A 42 15.03 3.60 -15.82
CA MET A 42 14.54 4.79 -15.13
C MET A 42 15.49 5.24 -14.02
N HIS A 43 15.96 4.32 -13.18
CA HIS A 43 16.90 4.65 -12.10
C HIS A 43 18.29 5.00 -12.63
N LEU A 44 18.80 4.26 -13.63
CA LEU A 44 20.08 4.55 -14.27
C LEU A 44 20.10 5.93 -14.96
N THR A 45 18.94 6.35 -15.50
CA THR A 45 18.79 7.70 -16.10
C THR A 45 18.71 8.79 -15.03
N HIS A 46 18.12 8.50 -13.87
CA HIS A 46 17.90 9.50 -12.82
C HIS A 46 19.14 9.78 -11.98
N TYR A 47 20.02 8.79 -11.78
CA TYR A 47 21.15 8.89 -10.87
C TYR A 47 22.49 8.82 -11.59
N ALA A 48 23.42 9.71 -11.17
CA ALA A 48 24.79 9.67 -11.62
C ALA A 48 25.50 8.40 -11.12
N ASP A 49 26.40 7.86 -11.94
CA ASP A 49 27.21 6.70 -11.55
C ASP A 49 28.35 7.14 -10.60
N THR A 50 28.28 6.74 -9.35
CA THR A 50 29.22 7.12 -8.28
C THR A 50 29.87 5.90 -7.63
N SER A 51 31.06 6.10 -7.01
CA SER A 51 31.75 5.08 -6.21
C SER A 51 31.01 4.86 -4.89
N LEU A 52 30.57 3.63 -4.61
CA LEU A 52 29.95 3.27 -3.33
C LEU A 52 31.00 3.03 -2.24
N GLY A 53 32.26 2.76 -2.60
CA GLY A 53 33.36 2.65 -1.64
C GLY A 53 33.64 3.97 -0.93
N ASP A 54 33.66 5.07 -1.67
CA ASP A 54 33.84 6.42 -1.11
C ASP A 54 32.65 6.84 -0.26
N ALA A 55 31.44 6.50 -0.69
CA ALA A 55 30.21 6.72 0.09
C ALA A 55 30.19 5.91 1.39
N ALA A 56 30.73 4.70 1.38
CA ALA A 56 30.85 3.86 2.59
C ALA A 56 31.80 4.47 3.62
N LEU A 57 32.96 4.98 3.18
CA LEU A 57 33.89 5.68 4.05
C LEU A 57 33.25 6.96 4.65
N THR A 58 32.50 7.68 3.84
CA THR A 58 31.76 8.88 4.31
C THR A 58 30.70 8.50 5.33
N ALA A 59 29.92 7.45 5.09
CA ALA A 59 28.89 6.97 6.00
C ALA A 59 29.47 6.47 7.34
N LEU A 60 30.61 5.79 7.30
CA LEU A 60 31.35 5.36 8.50
C LEU A 60 31.83 6.57 9.32
N SER A 61 32.43 7.56 8.67
CA SER A 61 32.92 8.78 9.32
C SER A 61 31.81 9.61 9.93
N ALA A 62 30.62 9.59 9.34
CA ALA A 62 29.44 10.28 9.85
C ALA A 62 28.71 9.49 10.98
N GLY A 63 29.11 8.25 11.24
CA GLY A 63 28.45 7.39 12.23
C GLY A 63 27.10 6.78 11.75
N ASP A 64 26.80 6.86 10.46
CA ASP A 64 25.57 6.30 9.88
C ASP A 64 25.60 4.78 9.75
N VAL A 65 26.80 4.19 9.73
CA VAL A 65 27.04 2.75 9.62
C VAL A 65 28.23 2.34 10.50
N ALA A 66 28.15 1.18 11.13
CA ALA A 66 29.24 0.59 11.90
C ALA A 66 30.21 -0.17 10.97
N ALA A 67 31.52 -0.23 11.37
CA ALA A 67 32.53 -0.97 10.61
C ALA A 67 32.18 -2.46 10.44
N GLU A 68 31.58 -3.06 11.47
CA GLU A 68 31.10 -4.46 11.43
C GLU A 68 30.03 -4.65 10.35
N ASP A 69 29.10 -3.71 10.20
CA ASP A 69 28.03 -3.80 9.22
C ASP A 69 28.56 -3.58 7.78
N LEU A 70 29.59 -2.71 7.60
CA LEU A 70 30.29 -2.62 6.32
C LEU A 70 30.98 -3.92 5.92
N THR A 71 31.53 -4.64 6.89
CA THR A 71 32.12 -5.96 6.64
C THR A 71 31.07 -6.97 6.17
N ARG A 72 29.85 -6.92 6.73
CA ARG A 72 28.75 -7.81 6.33
C ARG A 72 28.26 -7.56 4.91
N ILE A 73 28.17 -6.30 4.47
CA ILE A 73 27.71 -5.99 3.10
C ILE A 73 28.80 -6.19 2.04
N GLY A 74 30.04 -6.41 2.45
CA GLY A 74 31.14 -6.67 1.56
C GLY A 74 31.58 -5.48 0.70
N ARG A 75 32.31 -5.77 -0.37
CA ARG A 75 32.84 -4.73 -1.27
C ARG A 75 31.74 -4.24 -2.22
N LEU A 76 31.36 -2.97 -2.10
CA LEU A 76 30.46 -2.29 -3.03
C LEU A 76 31.28 -1.62 -4.16
N GLY A 77 30.91 -1.89 -5.41
CA GLY A 77 31.52 -1.29 -6.59
C GLY A 77 30.94 0.07 -6.94
N ARG A 78 30.60 0.28 -8.19
CA ARG A 78 29.93 1.49 -8.66
C ARG A 78 28.43 1.38 -8.54
N LEU A 79 27.75 2.50 -8.39
CA LEU A 79 26.29 2.55 -8.22
C LEU A 79 25.54 1.83 -9.35
N HIS A 80 25.91 2.08 -10.61
CA HIS A 80 25.28 1.43 -11.76
C HIS A 80 25.43 -0.09 -11.75
N GLU A 81 26.59 -0.60 -11.36
CA GLU A 81 26.82 -2.06 -11.23
C GLU A 81 25.89 -2.69 -10.19
N VAL A 82 25.74 -2.02 -9.05
CA VAL A 82 24.87 -2.47 -7.96
C VAL A 82 23.39 -2.38 -8.35
N ILE A 83 22.99 -1.35 -9.11
CA ILE A 83 21.64 -1.26 -9.70
C ILE A 83 21.39 -2.44 -10.64
N HIS A 84 22.31 -2.75 -11.55
CA HIS A 84 22.18 -3.91 -12.45
C HIS A 84 22.04 -5.23 -11.67
N ALA A 85 22.85 -5.44 -10.64
CA ALA A 85 22.78 -6.66 -9.81
C ALA A 85 21.43 -6.77 -9.07
N ALA A 86 20.94 -5.67 -8.48
CA ALA A 86 19.66 -5.64 -7.79
C ALA A 86 18.49 -5.93 -8.75
N PHE A 87 18.50 -5.35 -9.96
CA PHE A 87 17.45 -5.60 -10.95
C PHE A 87 17.55 -6.97 -11.62
N ALA A 88 18.74 -7.59 -11.69
CA ALA A 88 18.86 -8.99 -12.06
C ALA A 88 18.15 -9.92 -11.03
N ALA A 89 18.20 -9.59 -9.74
CA ALA A 89 17.42 -10.31 -8.72
C ALA A 89 15.89 -10.07 -8.87
N VAL A 90 15.47 -8.89 -9.32
CA VAL A 90 14.06 -8.64 -9.67
C VAL A 90 13.62 -9.49 -10.86
N GLU A 91 14.44 -9.60 -11.90
CA GLU A 91 14.14 -10.40 -13.07
C GLU A 91 13.94 -11.88 -12.71
N ARG A 92 14.75 -12.40 -11.76
CA ARG A 92 14.59 -13.77 -11.21
C ARG A 92 13.46 -13.90 -10.19
N ARG A 93 12.73 -12.83 -9.89
CA ARG A 93 11.63 -12.78 -8.88
C ARG A 93 12.09 -13.13 -7.47
N GLU A 94 13.30 -12.78 -7.12
CA GLU A 94 13.87 -12.94 -5.78
C GLU A 94 13.66 -11.72 -4.89
N VAL A 95 13.56 -10.55 -5.54
CA VAL A 95 13.26 -9.25 -4.92
C VAL A 95 12.24 -8.53 -5.79
N LEU A 96 11.41 -7.69 -5.22
CA LEU A 96 10.51 -6.79 -5.96
C LEU A 96 10.72 -5.34 -5.55
N PRO A 97 10.70 -4.40 -6.51
CA PRO A 97 10.62 -2.97 -6.24
C PRO A 97 9.22 -2.60 -5.76
N SER A 98 8.95 -1.33 -5.51
CA SER A 98 7.59 -0.83 -5.38
C SER A 98 6.73 -1.36 -6.53
N MET A 99 5.57 -1.93 -6.21
CA MET A 99 4.65 -2.42 -7.24
C MET A 99 4.18 -1.27 -8.15
N ARG A 100 4.29 -0.03 -7.69
CA ARG A 100 4.03 1.17 -8.47
C ARG A 100 5.16 1.48 -9.45
N SER A 101 6.40 1.20 -9.09
CA SER A 101 7.53 1.27 -10.05
C SER A 101 7.32 0.35 -11.23
N LEU A 102 6.91 -0.89 -11.01
CA LEU A 102 6.58 -1.83 -12.08
C LEU A 102 5.41 -1.33 -12.94
N GLN A 103 4.41 -0.70 -12.33
CA GLN A 103 3.22 -0.22 -13.01
C GLN A 103 3.47 1.11 -13.76
N PHE A 104 4.21 2.05 -13.18
CA PHE A 104 4.35 3.42 -13.69
C PHE A 104 5.78 3.83 -14.05
N GLY A 105 6.79 2.98 -13.90
CA GLY A 105 8.21 3.29 -14.14
C GLY A 105 8.45 4.01 -15.47
N GLY A 106 9.39 4.94 -15.53
CA GLY A 106 9.69 5.80 -16.67
C GLY A 106 8.97 7.14 -16.61
N GLU A 107 8.51 7.66 -17.76
CA GLU A 107 7.97 9.02 -17.92
C GLU A 107 6.85 9.38 -16.93
N ALA A 108 5.95 8.45 -16.63
CA ALA A 108 4.85 8.69 -15.70
C ALA A 108 5.33 9.01 -14.27
N ILE A 109 6.46 8.43 -13.83
CA ILE A 109 7.09 8.73 -12.55
C ILE A 109 7.92 10.00 -12.66
N PHE A 110 8.68 10.22 -13.74
CA PHE A 110 9.44 11.46 -13.93
C PHE A 110 8.53 12.69 -13.92
N ASN A 111 7.36 12.61 -14.52
CA ASN A 111 6.38 13.70 -14.53
C ASN A 111 5.68 13.90 -13.17
N LYS A 112 5.51 12.85 -12.36
CA LYS A 112 4.81 12.90 -11.06
C LYS A 112 5.44 11.89 -10.10
N HIS A 113 6.41 12.32 -9.30
CA HIS A 113 7.14 11.45 -8.37
C HIS A 113 6.24 10.74 -7.36
N ALA A 114 5.09 11.31 -6.98
CA ALA A 114 4.12 10.66 -6.12
C ALA A 114 3.68 9.27 -6.62
N ARG A 115 3.78 9.01 -7.92
CA ARG A 115 3.41 7.72 -8.54
C ARG A 115 4.38 6.57 -8.26
N ILE A 116 5.58 6.82 -7.75
CA ILE A 116 6.50 5.75 -7.36
C ILE A 116 6.10 5.10 -6.03
N TYR A 117 5.39 5.85 -5.18
CA TYR A 117 5.00 5.42 -3.85
C TYR A 117 3.67 4.68 -3.85
N ASN A 118 3.59 3.62 -3.05
CA ASN A 118 2.37 2.83 -2.94
C ASN A 118 1.30 3.57 -2.13
N CYS A 119 1.71 4.24 -1.06
CA CYS A 119 0.80 4.82 -0.08
C CYS A 119 1.36 6.12 0.53
N ALA A 120 0.47 6.87 1.17
CA ALA A 120 0.80 8.08 1.91
C ALA A 120 -0.09 8.21 3.16
N PHE A 121 0.24 9.16 4.03
CA PHE A 121 -0.56 9.52 5.20
C PHE A 121 -0.57 11.04 5.41
N THR A 122 -1.69 11.58 5.87
CA THR A 122 -1.87 12.99 6.22
C THR A 122 -2.87 13.18 7.37
N TYR A 123 -2.92 14.38 7.95
CA TYR A 123 -3.99 14.78 8.88
C TYR A 123 -5.03 15.63 8.16
N ILE A 124 -6.30 15.49 8.55
CA ILE A 124 -7.36 16.38 8.03
C ILE A 124 -7.51 17.55 9.01
N ASP A 125 -6.53 18.42 8.99
CA ASP A 125 -6.39 19.58 9.87
C ASP A 125 -6.33 20.93 9.12
N ARG A 126 -6.44 20.88 7.77
CA ARG A 126 -6.43 22.02 6.86
C ARG A 126 -7.29 21.70 5.63
N LEU A 127 -7.81 22.72 4.95
CA LEU A 127 -8.68 22.52 3.77
C LEU A 127 -7.96 21.87 2.60
N GLU A 128 -6.67 22.13 2.42
CA GLU A 128 -5.84 21.54 1.38
C GLU A 128 -5.76 20.01 1.51
N ALA A 129 -5.87 19.46 2.72
CA ALA A 129 -5.77 18.03 2.95
C ALA A 129 -6.86 17.23 2.20
N PHE A 130 -8.04 17.81 1.96
CA PHE A 130 -9.08 17.17 1.15
C PHE A 130 -8.65 16.98 -0.31
N ARG A 131 -8.14 18.05 -0.95
CA ARG A 131 -7.67 17.98 -2.34
C ARG A 131 -6.42 17.13 -2.48
N GLU A 132 -5.47 17.22 -1.53
CA GLU A 132 -4.25 16.42 -1.51
C GLU A 132 -4.57 14.92 -1.42
N THR A 133 -5.55 14.55 -0.58
CA THR A 133 -6.02 13.17 -0.47
C THR A 133 -6.62 12.67 -1.79
N LEU A 134 -7.52 13.43 -2.42
CA LEU A 134 -8.12 13.04 -3.70
C LEU A 134 -7.06 12.96 -4.82
N TYR A 135 -6.15 13.92 -4.89
CA TYR A 135 -5.04 13.92 -5.84
C TYR A 135 -4.17 12.65 -5.72
N LEU A 136 -3.80 12.28 -4.48
CA LEU A 136 -2.98 11.10 -4.24
C LEU A 136 -3.70 9.81 -4.64
N LEU A 137 -4.99 9.70 -4.34
CA LEU A 137 -5.82 8.57 -4.78
C LEU A 137 -5.87 8.48 -6.31
N LEU A 138 -5.99 9.62 -7.02
CA LEU A 138 -5.95 9.70 -8.49
C LEU A 138 -4.55 9.39 -9.06
N CYS A 139 -3.47 9.69 -8.33
CA CYS A 139 -2.11 9.23 -8.66
C CYS A 139 -1.94 7.72 -8.51
N GLY A 140 -2.88 7.03 -7.85
CA GLY A 140 -2.83 5.61 -7.57
C GLY A 140 -2.18 5.27 -6.23
N CYS A 141 -1.92 6.25 -5.36
CA CYS A 141 -1.51 6.00 -3.97
C CYS A 141 -2.69 5.55 -3.12
N GLY A 142 -2.47 4.65 -2.18
CA GLY A 142 -3.37 4.47 -1.05
C GLY A 142 -3.15 5.60 -0.04
N VAL A 143 -4.19 6.11 0.61
CA VAL A 143 -4.05 7.22 1.55
C VAL A 143 -4.61 6.87 2.92
N GLY A 144 -3.73 6.86 3.92
CA GLY A 144 -4.13 6.93 5.32
C GLY A 144 -4.39 8.39 5.70
N PHE A 145 -5.38 8.61 6.53
CA PHE A 145 -5.64 9.96 7.06
C PHE A 145 -6.20 9.91 8.47
N SER A 146 -5.96 10.97 9.23
CA SER A 146 -6.47 11.10 10.60
C SER A 146 -7.60 12.12 10.67
N VAL A 147 -8.73 11.69 11.22
CA VAL A 147 -9.85 12.54 11.64
C VAL A 147 -9.96 12.60 13.16
N GLN A 148 -8.86 12.41 13.90
CA GLN A 148 -8.88 12.60 15.33
C GLN A 148 -9.44 13.98 15.68
N ARG A 149 -10.15 14.10 16.81
CA ARG A 149 -10.85 15.35 17.19
C ARG A 149 -9.95 16.58 17.16
N HIS A 150 -8.70 16.46 17.63
CA HIS A 150 -7.77 17.59 17.66
C HIS A 150 -7.25 18.00 16.27
N HIS A 151 -7.30 17.11 15.27
CA HIS A 151 -7.03 17.47 13.88
C HIS A 151 -8.23 18.20 13.26
N VAL A 152 -9.41 17.59 13.32
CA VAL A 152 -10.63 18.16 12.72
C VAL A 152 -11.00 19.51 13.37
N ALA A 153 -10.70 19.71 14.66
CA ALA A 153 -10.92 20.97 15.37
C ALA A 153 -10.12 22.15 14.78
N LYS A 154 -9.05 21.92 14.03
CA LYS A 154 -8.30 22.98 13.35
C LYS A 154 -8.96 23.46 12.06
N LEU A 155 -9.86 22.67 11.46
CA LEU A 155 -10.60 23.10 10.29
C LEU A 155 -11.44 24.35 10.62
N PRO A 156 -11.56 25.30 9.68
CA PRO A 156 -12.47 26.45 9.88
C PRO A 156 -13.92 25.98 9.98
N PRO A 157 -14.78 26.73 10.69
CA PRO A 157 -16.22 26.48 10.67
C PRO A 157 -16.76 26.74 9.27
N LEU A 158 -17.77 25.97 8.87
CA LEU A 158 -18.51 26.25 7.65
C LEU A 158 -19.42 27.47 7.90
N ALA A 159 -19.46 28.39 6.94
CA ALA A 159 -20.33 29.58 7.06
C ALA A 159 -21.82 29.20 6.91
N PRO A 160 -22.73 29.96 7.51
CA PRO A 160 -24.14 29.84 7.20
C PRO A 160 -24.40 30.07 5.71
N LEU A 161 -25.23 29.23 5.10
CA LEU A 161 -25.58 29.37 3.69
C LEU A 161 -26.89 30.21 3.58
N HIS A 162 -26.81 31.41 3.00
CA HIS A 162 -27.94 32.27 2.79
C HIS A 162 -28.55 32.07 1.39
N ALA A 163 -29.86 32.39 1.24
CA ALA A 163 -30.55 32.25 -0.05
C ALA A 163 -29.89 33.09 -1.16
N ASN A 164 -29.33 34.25 -0.82
CA ASN A 164 -28.65 35.17 -1.73
C ASN A 164 -27.10 34.99 -1.71
N ALA A 165 -26.60 33.81 -1.34
CA ALA A 165 -25.16 33.54 -1.33
C ALA A 165 -24.55 33.79 -2.72
N PRO A 166 -23.35 34.40 -2.81
CA PRO A 166 -22.66 34.58 -4.08
C PRO A 166 -22.45 33.24 -4.78
N VAL A 167 -22.63 33.22 -6.10
CA VAL A 167 -22.46 32.03 -6.93
C VAL A 167 -21.26 32.24 -7.86
N SER A 168 -20.35 31.27 -7.90
CA SER A 168 -19.23 31.23 -8.85
C SER A 168 -19.32 29.97 -9.70
N THR A 169 -18.79 30.03 -10.93
CA THR A 169 -18.65 28.86 -11.80
C THR A 169 -17.20 28.40 -11.82
N PHE A 170 -16.96 27.09 -11.68
CA PHE A 170 -15.65 26.47 -11.81
C PHE A 170 -15.67 25.46 -12.95
N VAL A 171 -14.93 25.76 -14.04
CA VAL A 171 -14.71 24.83 -15.13
C VAL A 171 -13.68 23.80 -14.69
N VAL A 172 -14.06 22.53 -14.61
CA VAL A 172 -13.20 21.47 -14.11
C VAL A 172 -12.23 21.02 -15.20
N PRO A 173 -10.90 21.27 -15.04
CA PRO A 173 -9.92 20.81 -16.03
C PRO A 173 -9.88 19.29 -16.14
N ASP A 174 -9.57 18.77 -17.36
CA ASP A 174 -9.42 17.33 -17.62
C ASP A 174 -8.06 16.80 -17.15
N THR A 175 -7.79 16.98 -15.88
CA THR A 175 -6.55 16.54 -15.19
C THR A 175 -6.89 16.02 -13.79
N ILE A 176 -5.98 15.21 -13.21
CA ILE A 176 -6.14 14.74 -11.82
C ILE A 176 -6.07 15.89 -10.81
N GLU A 177 -5.29 16.93 -11.12
CA GLU A 177 -5.26 18.19 -10.35
C GLU A 177 -6.60 18.91 -10.42
N GLY A 178 -7.19 19.03 -11.61
CA GLY A 178 -8.48 19.69 -11.80
C GLY A 178 -9.63 19.03 -11.02
N TRP A 179 -9.63 17.70 -10.93
CA TRP A 179 -10.58 16.98 -10.09
C TRP A 179 -10.38 17.26 -8.60
N ALA A 180 -9.12 17.28 -8.15
CA ALA A 180 -8.78 17.59 -6.76
C ALA A 180 -9.11 19.05 -6.42
N ASP A 181 -8.87 19.98 -7.33
CA ASP A 181 -9.20 21.40 -7.18
C ASP A 181 -10.71 21.63 -7.14
N ALA A 182 -11.53 20.86 -7.87
CA ALA A 182 -12.98 20.93 -7.79
C ALA A 182 -13.49 20.63 -6.35
N LEU A 183 -12.93 19.59 -5.70
CA LEU A 183 -13.23 19.31 -4.29
C LEU A 183 -12.79 20.46 -3.39
N HIS A 184 -11.61 21.02 -3.63
CA HIS A 184 -11.12 22.17 -2.84
C HIS A 184 -12.02 23.40 -2.98
N GLN A 185 -12.46 23.72 -4.22
CA GLN A 185 -13.40 24.82 -4.46
C GLN A 185 -14.72 24.64 -3.73
N LEU A 186 -15.24 23.41 -3.65
CA LEU A 186 -16.43 23.10 -2.88
C LEU A 186 -16.24 23.35 -1.39
N MET A 187 -15.12 22.87 -0.82
CA MET A 187 -14.83 23.05 0.61
C MET A 187 -14.58 24.52 0.96
N LEU A 188 -13.85 25.24 0.09
CA LEU A 188 -13.58 26.66 0.25
C LEU A 188 -14.90 27.48 0.19
N ALA A 189 -15.75 27.19 -0.80
CA ALA A 189 -17.07 27.83 -0.92
C ALA A 189 -17.92 27.62 0.34
N ALA A 190 -17.89 26.42 0.92
CA ALA A 190 -18.64 26.14 2.16
C ALA A 190 -18.11 26.93 3.37
N VAL A 191 -16.80 27.19 3.46
CA VAL A 191 -16.21 28.03 4.51
C VAL A 191 -16.51 29.51 4.29
N GLU A 192 -16.55 29.98 3.05
CA GLU A 192 -16.79 31.37 2.68
C GLU A 192 -18.28 31.72 2.60
N GLY A 193 -19.18 30.76 2.73
CA GLY A 193 -20.64 31.01 2.62
C GLY A 193 -21.11 31.38 1.21
N ARG A 194 -20.42 30.88 0.19
CA ARG A 194 -20.77 31.03 -1.24
C ARG A 194 -21.17 29.70 -1.84
N ARG A 195 -21.70 29.72 -3.06
CA ARG A 195 -22.04 28.53 -3.85
C ARG A 195 -21.10 28.42 -5.05
N VAL A 196 -20.80 27.19 -5.45
CA VAL A 196 -20.04 26.91 -6.66
C VAL A 196 -20.86 26.01 -7.59
N ILE A 197 -20.89 26.37 -8.87
CA ILE A 197 -21.44 25.53 -9.95
C ILE A 197 -20.26 24.95 -10.71
N PHE A 198 -20.25 23.64 -10.89
CA PHE A 198 -19.18 22.96 -11.63
C PHE A 198 -19.59 22.78 -13.08
N ASP A 199 -18.71 23.21 -14.00
CA ASP A 199 -18.81 22.92 -15.43
C ASP A 199 -17.85 21.78 -15.76
N TYR A 200 -18.40 20.67 -16.19
CA TYR A 200 -17.65 19.43 -16.52
C TYR A 200 -17.37 19.29 -18.02
N SER A 201 -17.71 20.28 -18.83
CA SER A 201 -17.62 20.20 -20.31
C SER A 201 -16.20 19.98 -20.83
N ALA A 202 -15.18 20.39 -20.07
CA ALA A 202 -13.78 20.19 -20.43
C ALA A 202 -13.29 18.74 -20.18
N ILE A 203 -14.00 17.93 -19.40
CA ILE A 203 -13.58 16.55 -19.08
C ILE A 203 -13.88 15.63 -20.26
N ARG A 204 -12.87 14.83 -20.64
CA ARG A 204 -13.01 13.83 -21.73
C ARG A 204 -14.15 12.85 -21.46
N PRO A 205 -14.83 12.35 -22.50
CA PRO A 205 -15.93 11.41 -22.34
C PRO A 205 -15.45 10.04 -21.82
N ALA A 206 -16.38 9.29 -21.25
CA ALA A 206 -16.14 7.89 -20.86
C ALA A 206 -15.66 7.06 -22.04
N GLY A 207 -14.66 6.20 -21.81
CA GLY A 207 -14.05 5.35 -22.84
C GLY A 207 -12.88 5.96 -23.59
N ALA A 208 -12.60 7.27 -23.46
CA ALA A 208 -11.43 7.90 -24.05
C ALA A 208 -10.12 7.30 -23.49
N PRO A 209 -9.04 7.15 -24.30
CA PRO A 209 -7.79 6.53 -23.84
C PRO A 209 -7.05 7.40 -22.82
N LEU A 210 -6.45 6.75 -21.81
CA LEU A 210 -5.58 7.37 -20.80
C LEU A 210 -4.11 7.16 -21.21
N ARG A 211 -3.49 8.17 -21.81
CA ARG A 211 -2.13 8.06 -22.38
C ARG A 211 -1.03 7.77 -21.35
N THR A 212 -1.18 8.28 -20.11
CA THR A 212 -0.09 8.22 -19.10
C THR A 212 -0.16 6.99 -18.20
N SER A 213 -1.37 6.48 -17.93
CA SER A 213 -1.60 5.37 -17.01
C SER A 213 -2.03 4.08 -17.70
N GLY A 214 -2.38 4.17 -19.00
CA GLY A 214 -3.07 3.11 -19.72
C GLY A 214 -4.56 3.03 -19.34
N GLY A 215 -5.35 2.28 -20.12
CA GLY A 215 -6.78 2.10 -19.88
C GLY A 215 -7.66 3.23 -20.41
N LYS A 216 -8.93 3.22 -20.00
CA LYS A 216 -10.00 4.12 -20.51
C LYS A 216 -10.50 5.07 -19.41
N ALA A 217 -10.82 6.31 -19.82
CA ALA A 217 -11.35 7.35 -18.94
C ALA A 217 -12.77 7.00 -18.44
N PRO A 218 -13.12 7.40 -17.21
CA PRO A 218 -14.47 7.18 -16.65
C PRO A 218 -15.50 8.21 -17.15
N GLY A 219 -15.06 9.33 -17.73
CA GLY A 219 -15.90 10.52 -17.95
C GLY A 219 -16.14 11.33 -16.69
N PRO A 220 -16.98 12.39 -16.77
CA PRO A 220 -17.22 13.31 -15.66
C PRO A 220 -18.17 12.77 -14.57
N GLU A 221 -18.99 11.78 -14.88
CA GLU A 221 -20.09 11.33 -14.02
C GLU A 221 -19.69 10.92 -12.60
N PRO A 222 -18.58 10.15 -12.38
CA PRO A 222 -18.15 9.80 -11.03
C PRO A 222 -17.83 11.01 -10.15
N LEU A 223 -17.17 12.02 -10.72
CA LEU A 223 -16.86 13.25 -10.00
C LEU A 223 -18.14 14.05 -9.68
N PHE A 224 -19.04 14.21 -10.66
CA PHE A 224 -20.31 14.87 -10.49
C PHE A 224 -21.12 14.28 -9.32
N HIS A 225 -21.29 12.97 -9.30
CA HIS A 225 -22.01 12.29 -8.21
C HIS A 225 -21.34 12.48 -6.85
N SER A 226 -20.01 12.38 -6.79
CA SER A 226 -19.25 12.59 -5.55
C SER A 226 -19.42 14.02 -5.03
N LEU A 227 -19.18 15.04 -5.87
CA LEU A 227 -19.29 16.45 -5.44
C LEU A 227 -20.73 16.81 -5.02
N THR A 228 -21.75 16.29 -5.72
CA THR A 228 -23.15 16.50 -5.32
C THR A 228 -23.44 15.94 -3.92
N ARG A 229 -22.95 14.74 -3.61
CA ARG A 229 -23.10 14.13 -2.27
C ARG A 229 -22.37 14.93 -1.20
N ILE A 230 -21.15 15.37 -1.49
CA ILE A 230 -20.36 16.20 -0.56
C ILE A 230 -21.04 17.56 -0.35
N GLU A 231 -21.55 18.21 -1.40
CA GLU A 231 -22.28 19.47 -1.30
C GLU A 231 -23.48 19.36 -0.34
N HIS A 232 -24.28 18.31 -0.45
CA HIS A 232 -25.40 18.09 0.47
C HIS A 232 -24.93 17.89 1.93
N MET A 233 -23.76 17.30 2.14
CA MET A 233 -23.21 17.11 3.49
C MET A 233 -22.74 18.44 4.09
N VAL A 234 -21.98 19.24 3.35
CA VAL A 234 -21.49 20.54 3.85
C VAL A 234 -22.64 21.54 4.06
N GLN A 235 -23.68 21.50 3.23
CA GLN A 235 -24.90 22.30 3.43
C GLN A 235 -25.63 21.97 4.74
N ARG A 236 -25.72 20.68 5.09
CA ARG A 236 -26.30 20.24 6.38
C ARG A 236 -25.44 20.62 7.59
N ALA A 237 -24.15 20.79 7.40
CA ALA A 237 -23.20 21.20 8.43
C ALA A 237 -22.99 22.73 8.47
N ALA A 238 -23.68 23.52 7.62
CA ALA A 238 -23.52 24.97 7.55
C ALA A 238 -23.77 25.66 8.92
N GLY A 239 -22.95 26.64 9.23
CA GLY A 239 -22.99 27.40 10.50
C GLY A 239 -22.21 26.76 11.65
N ARG A 240 -21.52 25.61 11.44
CA ARG A 240 -20.72 24.93 12.47
C ARG A 240 -19.48 24.26 11.89
N ARG A 241 -18.64 23.73 12.76
CA ARG A 241 -17.51 22.89 12.35
C ARG A 241 -17.99 21.49 11.94
N LEU A 242 -17.25 20.87 11.03
CA LEU A 242 -17.42 19.45 10.70
C LEU A 242 -17.07 18.59 11.92
N ARG A 243 -17.80 17.47 12.08
CA ARG A 243 -17.46 16.40 13.02
C ARG A 243 -16.49 15.41 12.36
N PRO A 244 -15.74 14.60 13.15
CA PRO A 244 -14.88 13.56 12.60
C PRO A 244 -15.56 12.64 11.59
N VAL A 245 -16.77 12.14 11.90
CA VAL A 245 -17.52 11.25 11.01
C VAL A 245 -17.96 11.94 9.70
N GLU A 246 -18.29 13.22 9.74
CA GLU A 246 -18.64 14.01 8.54
C GLU A 246 -17.41 14.25 7.67
N THR A 247 -16.28 14.58 8.29
CA THR A 247 -14.98 14.71 7.62
C THR A 247 -14.57 13.41 6.95
N TYR A 248 -14.75 12.29 7.64
CA TYR A 248 -14.53 10.95 7.11
C TYR A 248 -15.43 10.66 5.90
N ASP A 249 -16.73 10.89 6.01
CA ASP A 249 -17.69 10.59 4.93
C ASP A 249 -17.45 11.46 3.67
N ILE A 250 -17.02 12.73 3.82
CA ILE A 250 -16.62 13.59 2.69
C ILE A 250 -15.47 12.91 1.90
N LEU A 251 -14.43 12.43 2.60
CA LEU A 251 -13.31 11.77 1.94
C LEU A 251 -13.74 10.43 1.31
N MET A 252 -14.68 9.72 1.92
CA MET A 252 -15.19 8.47 1.35
C MET A 252 -15.97 8.70 0.06
N TRP A 253 -16.75 9.76 -0.03
CA TRP A 253 -17.39 10.14 -1.30
C TRP A 253 -16.37 10.57 -2.35
N ALA A 254 -15.35 11.34 -1.98
CA ALA A 254 -14.24 11.66 -2.88
C ALA A 254 -13.52 10.39 -3.39
N ALA A 255 -13.26 9.42 -2.53
CA ALA A 255 -12.67 8.13 -2.89
C ALA A 255 -13.55 7.32 -3.86
N LYS A 256 -14.88 7.42 -3.76
CA LYS A 256 -15.82 6.77 -4.71
C LYS A 256 -15.67 7.29 -6.14
N ALA A 257 -15.34 8.57 -6.35
CA ALA A 257 -15.05 9.10 -7.69
C ALA A 257 -13.86 8.36 -8.36
N VAL A 258 -12.84 8.04 -7.57
CA VAL A 258 -11.65 7.30 -8.03
C VAL A 258 -11.97 5.84 -8.35
N LEU A 259 -12.78 5.18 -7.51
CA LEU A 259 -13.18 3.79 -7.69
C LEU A 259 -13.97 3.57 -8.99
N SER A 260 -14.91 4.46 -9.27
CA SER A 260 -15.74 4.41 -10.48
C SER A 260 -14.92 4.70 -11.74
N GLY A 261 -13.80 5.41 -11.60
CA GLY A 261 -12.91 5.80 -12.69
C GLY A 261 -12.02 4.71 -13.27
N GLY A 262 -12.02 3.51 -12.71
CA GLY A 262 -11.32 2.35 -13.29
C GLY A 262 -9.79 2.36 -13.18
N VAL A 263 -9.17 3.44 -12.69
CA VAL A 263 -7.69 3.56 -12.60
C VAL A 263 -7.13 2.76 -11.43
N ARG A 264 -7.87 2.63 -10.34
CA ARG A 264 -7.60 1.76 -9.18
C ARG A 264 -8.79 1.72 -8.24
N ARG A 265 -8.91 0.65 -7.42
CA ARG A 265 -9.70 0.74 -6.18
C ARG A 265 -9.00 1.70 -5.23
N SER A 266 -9.73 2.67 -4.69
CA SER A 266 -9.28 3.54 -3.63
C SER A 266 -9.00 2.70 -2.40
N ALA A 267 -7.74 2.69 -1.92
CA ALA A 267 -7.38 2.09 -0.65
C ALA A 267 -7.16 3.22 0.35
N THR A 268 -7.97 3.28 1.39
CA THR A 268 -7.81 4.26 2.47
C THR A 268 -7.85 3.61 3.83
N ILE A 269 -7.23 4.25 4.82
CA ILE A 269 -7.48 3.99 6.24
C ILE A 269 -7.81 5.30 6.93
N CYS A 270 -8.86 5.27 7.75
CA CYS A 270 -9.24 6.37 8.62
C CYS A 270 -8.77 6.07 10.05
N LEU A 271 -7.91 6.92 10.60
CA LEU A 271 -7.49 6.88 11.99
C LEU A 271 -8.30 7.90 12.79
N PHE A 272 -8.83 7.50 13.94
CA PHE A 272 -9.70 8.33 14.76
C PHE A 272 -9.40 8.18 16.26
N SER A 273 -9.90 9.11 17.09
CA SER A 273 -9.71 9.08 18.56
C SER A 273 -10.45 7.90 19.17
N ALA A 274 -9.79 7.09 19.99
CA ALA A 274 -10.36 5.85 20.58
C ALA A 274 -11.60 6.09 21.46
N ASP A 275 -11.86 7.33 21.89
CA ASP A 275 -13.03 7.75 22.65
C ASP A 275 -14.13 8.34 21.76
N ASP A 276 -13.98 8.31 20.44
CA ASP A 276 -15.00 8.79 19.48
C ASP A 276 -16.02 7.69 19.20
N GLU A 277 -17.20 7.80 19.85
CA GLU A 277 -18.26 6.80 19.75
C GLU A 277 -18.92 6.78 18.36
N GLU A 278 -19.06 7.94 17.67
CA GLU A 278 -19.61 7.99 16.33
C GLU A 278 -18.70 7.26 15.33
N MET A 279 -17.38 7.48 15.45
CA MET A 279 -16.41 6.79 14.60
C MET A 279 -16.30 5.29 14.95
N THR A 280 -16.37 4.92 16.22
CA THR A 280 -16.40 3.50 16.64
C THR A 280 -17.59 2.77 16.05
N ALA A 281 -18.76 3.43 15.99
CA ALA A 281 -20.00 2.89 15.44
C ALA A 281 -20.14 3.07 13.92
N ALA A 282 -19.21 3.72 13.25
CA ALA A 282 -19.35 4.12 11.84
C ALA A 282 -19.62 2.94 10.88
N LYS A 283 -19.15 1.73 11.23
CA LYS A 283 -19.34 0.50 10.46
C LYS A 283 -20.00 -0.62 11.28
N THR A 284 -21.01 -0.26 12.06
CA THR A 284 -21.83 -1.21 12.82
C THR A 284 -23.25 -1.25 12.26
N GLY A 285 -24.03 -2.27 12.58
CA GLY A 285 -25.41 -2.43 12.10
C GLY A 285 -25.51 -2.56 10.58
N ASN A 286 -26.49 -1.90 9.98
CA ASN A 286 -26.76 -1.95 8.53
C ASN A 286 -25.95 -0.89 7.75
N TRP A 287 -24.76 -0.50 8.24
CA TRP A 287 -23.96 0.56 7.65
C TRP A 287 -23.70 0.40 6.15
N PHE A 288 -23.62 -0.83 5.67
CA PHE A 288 -23.36 -1.12 4.26
C PHE A 288 -24.47 -0.58 3.33
N GLN A 289 -25.72 -0.59 3.79
CA GLN A 289 -26.87 -0.05 3.07
C GLN A 289 -27.01 1.45 3.31
N ASP A 290 -26.85 1.89 4.57
CA ASP A 290 -27.09 3.27 4.98
C ASP A 290 -25.95 4.22 4.56
N ASN A 291 -24.72 3.72 4.56
CA ASN A 291 -23.49 4.48 4.29
C ASN A 291 -22.53 3.71 3.35
N PRO A 292 -22.96 3.40 2.10
CA PRO A 292 -22.18 2.57 1.17
C PRO A 292 -20.83 3.18 0.77
N GLN A 293 -20.62 4.48 0.95
CA GLN A 293 -19.33 5.13 0.72
C GLN A 293 -18.24 4.60 1.67
N ARG A 294 -18.59 4.19 2.88
CA ARG A 294 -17.65 3.71 3.91
C ARG A 294 -16.95 2.40 3.55
N THR A 295 -17.40 1.71 2.50
CA THR A 295 -16.69 0.55 1.92
C THR A 295 -15.32 0.92 1.31
N ALA A 296 -15.04 2.21 1.12
CA ALA A 296 -13.79 2.67 0.52
C ALA A 296 -12.60 2.71 1.50
N SER A 297 -12.79 2.45 2.81
CA SER A 297 -11.71 2.50 3.81
C SER A 297 -11.76 1.37 4.82
N ASN A 298 -10.63 1.15 5.49
CA ASN A 298 -10.55 0.54 6.81
C ASN A 298 -10.57 1.65 7.87
N ASN A 299 -11.07 1.36 9.07
CA ASN A 299 -11.12 2.31 10.17
C ASN A 299 -10.37 1.74 11.38
N SER A 300 -9.50 2.54 12.02
CA SER A 300 -8.77 2.10 13.22
C SER A 300 -8.73 3.20 14.27
N ALA A 301 -8.96 2.81 15.51
CA ALA A 301 -8.86 3.69 16.66
C ALA A 301 -7.40 3.85 17.10
N ILE A 302 -6.94 5.09 17.29
CA ILE A 302 -5.63 5.40 17.87
C ILE A 302 -5.67 5.14 19.38
N ILE A 303 -4.80 4.24 19.85
CA ILE A 303 -4.65 3.89 21.25
C ILE A 303 -3.27 4.32 21.73
N VAL A 304 -3.22 5.37 22.55
CA VAL A 304 -1.96 5.85 23.14
C VAL A 304 -1.58 4.92 24.29
N ARG A 305 -0.47 4.19 24.18
CA ARG A 305 -0.07 3.09 25.10
C ARG A 305 -0.04 3.50 26.56
N GLY A 306 0.51 4.69 26.85
CA GLY A 306 0.62 5.20 28.23
C GLY A 306 -0.69 5.68 28.86
N GLN A 307 -1.76 5.84 28.05
CA GLN A 307 -3.05 6.37 28.50
C GLN A 307 -4.18 5.35 28.40
N ALA A 308 -3.97 4.29 27.63
CA ALA A 308 -4.99 3.28 27.35
C ALA A 308 -5.37 2.48 28.59
N THR A 309 -6.67 2.25 28.76
CA THR A 309 -7.23 1.33 29.76
C THR A 309 -7.66 0.02 29.10
N ARG A 310 -7.64 -1.08 29.88
CA ARG A 310 -8.13 -2.38 29.42
C ARG A 310 -9.60 -2.28 28.96
N ALA A 311 -10.44 -1.58 29.69
CA ALA A 311 -11.86 -1.42 29.37
C ALA A 311 -12.08 -0.70 28.01
N GLN A 312 -11.26 0.31 27.69
CA GLN A 312 -11.30 0.97 26.39
C GLN A 312 -10.91 0.01 25.26
N PHE A 313 -9.86 -0.77 25.46
CA PHE A 313 -9.44 -1.79 24.50
C PHE A 313 -10.53 -2.86 24.30
N ASP A 314 -11.11 -3.40 25.39
CA ASP A 314 -12.13 -4.43 25.31
C ASP A 314 -13.38 -3.98 24.54
N LYS A 315 -13.78 -2.68 24.69
CA LYS A 315 -14.89 -2.10 23.90
C LYS A 315 -14.62 -2.13 22.40
N LEU A 316 -13.41 -1.73 21.99
CA LEU A 316 -12.99 -1.73 20.59
C LEU A 316 -12.83 -3.17 20.06
N PHE A 317 -12.26 -4.05 20.88
CA PHE A 317 -12.04 -5.45 20.54
C PHE A 317 -13.35 -6.20 20.31
N GLU A 318 -14.39 -5.94 21.14
CA GLU A 318 -15.70 -6.54 20.95
C GLU A 318 -16.39 -6.05 19.68
N ALA A 319 -16.27 -4.76 19.34
CA ALA A 319 -16.77 -4.23 18.07
C ALA A 319 -16.06 -4.88 16.87
N GLN A 320 -14.73 -5.01 16.92
CA GLN A 320 -13.96 -5.68 15.89
C GLN A 320 -14.36 -7.15 15.72
N LYS A 321 -14.56 -7.88 16.82
CA LYS A 321 -15.00 -9.27 16.80
C LYS A 321 -16.36 -9.45 16.10
N GLN A 322 -17.29 -8.52 16.30
CA GLN A 322 -18.64 -8.59 15.74
C GLN A 322 -18.71 -8.14 14.28
N PHE A 323 -17.98 -7.09 13.92
CA PHE A 323 -18.13 -6.39 12.64
C PHE A 323 -16.86 -6.41 11.78
N GLY A 324 -15.72 -6.92 12.28
CA GLY A 324 -14.41 -6.85 11.62
C GLY A 324 -13.73 -5.48 11.72
N GLU A 325 -14.45 -4.47 12.21
CA GLU A 325 -13.97 -3.09 12.41
C GLU A 325 -14.67 -2.44 13.63
N PRO A 326 -14.07 -1.42 14.25
CA PRO A 326 -12.79 -0.81 13.90
C PRO A 326 -11.60 -1.69 14.30
N GLY A 327 -10.48 -1.52 13.57
CA GLY A 327 -9.18 -1.97 14.05
C GLY A 327 -8.66 -1.08 15.19
N PHE A 328 -7.51 -1.43 15.75
CA PHE A 328 -6.79 -0.63 16.74
C PHE A 328 -5.35 -0.43 16.32
N TYR A 329 -4.82 0.77 16.64
CA TYR A 329 -3.47 1.19 16.29
C TYR A 329 -2.79 1.77 17.55
N PHE A 330 -1.83 1.00 18.10
CA PHE A 330 -1.09 1.38 19.32
C PHE A 330 0.06 2.32 18.98
N VAL A 331 0.13 3.45 19.66
CA VAL A 331 1.15 4.48 19.45
C VAL A 331 1.69 5.03 20.77
N GLU A 332 2.87 5.64 20.72
CA GLU A 332 3.42 6.45 21.81
C GLU A 332 2.89 7.89 21.78
N ASP A 333 2.72 8.43 20.57
CA ASP A 333 2.25 9.79 20.31
C ASP A 333 1.00 9.72 19.43
N PRO A 334 -0.12 10.41 19.76
CA PRO A 334 -1.35 10.43 18.96
C PRO A 334 -1.15 10.99 17.55
N GLU A 335 -0.04 11.68 17.29
CA GLU A 335 0.32 12.19 15.96
C GLU A 335 0.90 11.11 15.04
N TYR A 336 1.25 9.94 15.54
CA TYR A 336 1.74 8.83 14.73
C TYR A 336 0.59 8.14 14.00
N GLY A 337 0.79 7.91 12.72
CA GLY A 337 -0.19 7.28 11.87
C GLY A 337 0.41 6.23 10.94
N ALA A 338 -0.39 5.73 10.04
CA ALA A 338 0.00 4.66 9.13
C ALA A 338 -0.63 4.81 7.74
N ASN A 339 -0.03 4.13 6.76
CA ASN A 339 -0.61 3.90 5.46
C ASN A 339 -1.80 2.91 5.53
N PRO A 340 -2.62 2.76 4.47
CA PRO A 340 -3.82 1.93 4.49
C PRO A 340 -3.64 0.46 4.89
N CYS A 341 -2.48 -0.10 4.61
CA CYS A 341 -2.14 -1.48 4.98
C CYS A 341 -1.44 -1.59 6.35
N VAL A 342 -1.20 -0.48 7.03
CA VAL A 342 -0.66 -0.39 8.41
C VAL A 342 0.77 -0.94 8.57
N GLU A 343 1.51 -1.17 7.49
CA GLU A 343 2.90 -1.64 7.60
C GLU A 343 3.94 -0.53 7.81
N ILE A 344 3.62 0.73 7.46
CA ILE A 344 4.56 1.87 7.56
C ILE A 344 4.08 2.87 8.59
N GLY A 345 4.89 3.11 9.62
CA GLY A 345 4.67 4.18 10.58
C GLY A 345 5.06 5.55 9.99
N LEU A 346 4.16 6.52 10.07
CA LEU A 346 4.23 7.82 9.42
C LEU A 346 3.96 8.96 10.42
N HIS A 347 4.66 10.09 10.25
CA HIS A 347 4.53 11.28 11.10
C HIS A 347 4.65 12.56 10.24
N PRO A 348 3.59 12.96 9.52
CA PRO A 348 3.63 14.06 8.55
C PRO A 348 3.58 15.45 9.21
N ARG A 349 4.44 15.70 10.21
CA ARG A 349 4.62 16.99 10.88
C ARG A 349 6.05 17.51 10.71
N LEU A 350 6.17 18.80 10.52
CA LEU A 350 7.43 19.52 10.40
C LEU A 350 7.46 20.64 11.43
N LYS A 351 8.32 20.51 12.44
CA LYS A 351 8.64 21.62 13.35
C LYS A 351 9.67 22.51 12.66
N LEU A 352 9.38 23.79 12.55
CA LEU A 352 10.22 24.75 11.86
C LEU A 352 11.41 25.18 12.71
N ASP A 353 12.56 25.12 12.11
CA ASP A 353 13.79 25.83 12.49
C ASP A 353 14.22 26.76 11.35
N ALA A 354 15.25 27.55 11.56
CA ALA A 354 15.74 28.51 10.55
C ALA A 354 16.07 27.83 9.21
N ALA A 355 16.63 26.61 9.23
CA ALA A 355 16.98 25.88 8.00
C ALA A 355 15.72 25.41 7.26
N ALA A 356 14.72 24.88 7.95
CA ALA A 356 13.46 24.48 7.37
C ALA A 356 12.71 25.67 6.76
N ILE A 357 12.70 26.82 7.44
CA ILE A 357 12.09 28.06 6.94
C ILE A 357 12.79 28.51 5.65
N ALA A 358 14.13 28.59 5.64
CA ALA A 358 14.87 28.95 4.44
C ALA A 358 14.56 28.01 3.27
N ARG A 359 14.54 26.71 3.53
CA ARG A 359 14.25 25.71 2.50
C ARG A 359 12.81 25.77 1.98
N LEU A 360 11.82 26.03 2.84
CA LEU A 360 10.44 26.25 2.43
C LEU A 360 10.30 27.48 1.52
N ARG A 361 11.01 28.57 1.83
CA ARG A 361 11.04 29.77 0.99
C ARG A 361 11.64 29.50 -0.39
N GLU A 362 12.77 28.79 -0.46
CA GLU A 362 13.37 28.35 -1.72
C GLU A 362 12.41 27.50 -2.57
N LEU A 363 11.57 26.69 -1.93
CA LEU A 363 10.58 25.85 -2.59
C LEU A 363 9.25 26.58 -2.90
N GLY A 364 9.21 27.92 -2.69
CA GLY A 364 8.06 28.74 -3.03
C GLY A 364 6.90 28.67 -2.03
N HIS A 365 7.16 28.31 -0.76
CA HIS A 365 6.11 28.36 0.26
C HIS A 365 5.72 29.82 0.54
N GLU A 366 4.46 30.12 0.35
CA GLU A 366 3.86 31.43 0.66
C GLU A 366 3.28 31.40 2.08
N GLY A 367 3.18 32.55 2.74
CA GLY A 367 2.65 32.68 4.09
C GLY A 367 3.70 33.01 5.15
N GLU A 368 3.26 33.39 6.34
CA GLU A 368 4.15 33.68 7.46
C GLU A 368 4.68 32.37 8.05
N LEU A 369 5.97 32.35 8.43
CA LEU A 369 6.65 31.20 9.02
C LEU A 369 7.49 31.69 10.19
N HIS A 370 7.32 31.08 11.36
CA HIS A 370 8.09 31.38 12.56
C HIS A 370 8.82 30.13 13.08
N GLU A 371 9.99 30.32 13.66
CA GLU A 371 10.69 29.23 14.34
C GLU A 371 9.81 28.67 15.49
N GLY A 372 9.74 27.33 15.55
CA GLY A 372 8.91 26.63 16.52
C GLY A 372 7.51 26.28 16.02
N ASP A 373 7.02 26.91 14.94
CA ASP A 373 5.76 26.52 14.31
C ASP A 373 5.79 25.04 13.88
N VAL A 374 4.63 24.40 13.88
CA VAL A 374 4.49 23.01 13.45
C VAL A 374 3.50 22.96 12.29
N LEU A 375 4.02 22.61 11.11
CA LEU A 375 3.23 22.45 9.91
C LEU A 375 2.94 20.98 9.64
N SER A 376 1.78 20.72 9.06
CA SER A 376 1.36 19.40 8.60
C SER A 376 1.48 19.28 7.07
N GLY A 377 1.82 18.09 6.60
CA GLY A 377 1.94 17.77 5.19
C GLY A 377 1.45 16.36 4.88
N VAL A 378 2.01 15.79 3.82
CA VAL A 378 1.87 14.40 3.43
C VAL A 378 3.21 13.70 3.62
N GLN A 379 3.21 12.46 4.11
CA GLN A 379 4.39 11.61 4.16
C GLN A 379 4.11 10.30 3.41
N PHE A 380 5.11 9.82 2.65
CA PHE A 380 4.97 8.67 1.77
C PHE A 380 5.57 7.40 2.36
N CYS A 381 4.95 6.26 2.09
CA CYS A 381 5.55 4.94 2.27
C CYS A 381 6.39 4.57 1.04
N ASN A 382 7.53 3.92 1.27
CA ASN A 382 8.44 3.47 0.22
C ASN A 382 8.78 1.99 0.46
N LEU A 383 8.40 1.14 -0.48
CA LEU A 383 8.33 -0.30 -0.25
C LEU A 383 9.15 -1.10 -1.28
N THR A 384 9.81 -2.15 -0.79
CA THR A 384 10.40 -3.24 -1.56
C THR A 384 10.07 -4.57 -0.88
N THR A 385 10.35 -5.69 -1.54
CA THR A 385 10.00 -7.02 -1.00
C THR A 385 11.11 -8.02 -1.30
N VAL A 386 11.46 -8.83 -0.30
CA VAL A 386 12.35 -10.01 -0.42
C VAL A 386 11.50 -11.27 -0.45
N SER A 387 11.81 -12.19 -1.37
CA SER A 387 11.18 -13.52 -1.44
C SER A 387 11.76 -14.47 -0.39
N ALA A 388 10.91 -15.00 0.46
CA ALA A 388 11.29 -16.05 1.40
C ALA A 388 11.68 -17.34 0.67
N ALA A 389 10.98 -17.69 -0.41
CA ALA A 389 11.31 -18.89 -1.20
C ALA A 389 12.74 -18.87 -1.77
N ALA A 390 13.26 -17.68 -2.10
CA ALA A 390 14.63 -17.48 -2.56
C ALA A 390 15.66 -17.35 -1.42
N SER A 391 15.21 -17.26 -0.17
CA SER A 391 16.04 -17.09 1.04
C SER A 391 16.41 -18.45 1.64
N GLU A 392 17.12 -19.29 0.88
CA GLU A 392 17.41 -20.68 1.25
C GLU A 392 18.39 -20.81 2.43
N THR A 393 19.26 -19.82 2.63
CA THR A 393 20.21 -19.72 3.74
C THR A 393 20.23 -18.30 4.31
N PRO A 394 20.74 -18.10 5.54
CA PRO A 394 20.94 -16.77 6.10
C PRO A 394 21.74 -15.83 5.18
N GLU A 395 22.83 -16.32 4.57
CA GLU A 395 23.69 -15.53 3.69
C GLU A 395 22.92 -15.07 2.44
N ARG A 396 22.14 -15.99 1.84
CA ARG A 396 21.30 -15.63 0.69
C ARG A 396 20.23 -14.62 1.08
N PHE A 397 19.60 -14.76 2.23
CA PHE A 397 18.65 -13.76 2.74
C PHE A 397 19.31 -12.38 2.89
N TYR A 398 20.54 -12.31 3.42
CA TYR A 398 21.26 -11.03 3.57
C TYR A 398 21.60 -10.40 2.23
N GLU A 399 22.00 -11.19 1.23
CA GLU A 399 22.23 -10.71 -0.13
C GLU A 399 20.94 -10.10 -0.74
N LEU A 400 19.81 -10.77 -0.61
CA LEU A 400 18.52 -10.28 -1.10
C LEU A 400 18.06 -9.04 -0.34
N CYS A 401 18.31 -8.95 0.96
CA CYS A 401 18.10 -7.74 1.77
C CYS A 401 18.92 -6.56 1.24
N ALA A 402 20.17 -6.79 0.85
CA ALA A 402 21.02 -5.75 0.25
C ALA A 402 20.42 -5.24 -1.07
N HIS A 403 20.00 -6.12 -1.98
CA HIS A 403 19.34 -5.74 -3.23
C HIS A 403 18.06 -4.95 -3.02
N ALA A 404 17.20 -5.38 -2.08
CA ALA A 404 15.98 -4.67 -1.74
C ALA A 404 16.24 -3.29 -1.15
N ALA A 405 17.29 -3.15 -0.32
CA ALA A 405 17.70 -1.87 0.26
C ALA A 405 18.24 -0.90 -0.80
N VAL A 406 19.01 -1.38 -1.78
CA VAL A 406 19.45 -0.57 -2.93
C VAL A 406 18.23 -0.01 -3.65
N ILE A 407 17.32 -0.86 -4.11
CA ILE A 407 16.14 -0.44 -4.87
C ILE A 407 15.29 0.57 -4.07
N GLY A 408 15.01 0.27 -2.81
CA GLY A 408 14.22 1.17 -1.96
C GLY A 408 14.88 2.52 -1.73
N THR A 409 16.22 2.56 -1.59
CA THR A 409 16.95 3.82 -1.43
C THR A 409 16.91 4.66 -2.70
N LEU A 410 17.02 4.03 -3.89
CA LEU A 410 16.81 4.73 -5.16
C LEU A 410 15.41 5.35 -5.24
N GLN A 411 14.37 4.62 -4.83
CA GLN A 411 12.99 5.11 -4.82
C GLN A 411 12.81 6.31 -3.88
N ALA A 412 13.52 6.36 -2.73
CA ALA A 412 13.42 7.43 -1.74
C ALA A 412 13.86 8.81 -2.26
N GLY A 413 14.69 8.87 -3.29
CA GLY A 413 15.15 10.13 -3.90
C GLY A 413 14.15 10.82 -4.82
N TYR A 414 13.00 10.20 -5.12
CA TYR A 414 11.96 10.81 -5.96
C TYR A 414 11.03 11.68 -5.09
N THR A 415 11.41 12.94 -4.84
CA THR A 415 10.73 13.84 -3.90
C THR A 415 10.13 15.11 -4.53
N SER A 416 10.08 15.22 -5.86
CA SER A 416 9.43 16.34 -6.53
C SER A 416 7.91 16.19 -6.57
N PHE A 417 7.21 16.83 -5.62
CA PHE A 417 5.75 16.76 -5.46
C PHE A 417 5.10 18.09 -5.86
N ASN A 418 5.03 18.37 -7.15
CA ASN A 418 4.64 19.69 -7.68
C ASN A 418 3.24 20.19 -7.27
N TYR A 419 2.31 19.29 -6.89
CA TYR A 419 0.95 19.66 -6.48
C TYR A 419 0.77 19.75 -4.96
N LEU A 420 1.61 19.03 -4.22
CA LEU A 420 1.55 19.03 -2.75
C LEU A 420 2.28 20.24 -2.17
N SER A 421 1.92 20.59 -0.92
CA SER A 421 2.69 21.60 -0.18
C SER A 421 4.18 21.24 -0.12
N PRO A 422 5.10 22.22 -0.24
CA PRO A 422 6.54 22.05 -0.01
C PRO A 422 6.88 21.39 1.34
N VAL A 423 6.04 21.55 2.34
CA VAL A 423 6.14 20.87 3.64
C VAL A 423 6.20 19.35 3.48
N SER A 424 5.41 18.78 2.57
CA SER A 424 5.37 17.34 2.28
C SER A 424 6.72 16.84 1.74
N ARG A 425 7.39 17.64 0.92
CA ARG A 425 8.72 17.34 0.41
C ARG A 425 9.75 17.30 1.54
N LEU A 426 9.79 18.31 2.40
CA LEU A 426 10.74 18.37 3.51
C LEU A 426 10.54 17.22 4.50
N ILE A 427 9.29 16.88 4.83
CA ILE A 427 8.97 15.73 5.67
C ILE A 427 9.50 14.42 5.05
N THR A 428 9.28 14.22 3.76
CA THR A 428 9.71 13.02 3.04
C THR A 428 11.24 12.93 2.96
N GLU A 429 11.92 14.04 2.60
CA GLU A 429 13.38 14.12 2.55
C GLU A 429 14.02 13.94 3.93
N ARG A 430 13.41 14.46 5.00
CA ARG A 430 13.91 14.36 6.38
C ARG A 430 14.08 12.92 6.84
N GLU A 431 13.07 12.11 6.62
CA GLU A 431 13.05 10.73 7.11
C GLU A 431 13.42 9.69 6.06
N ALA A 432 13.32 10.04 4.77
CA ALA A 432 13.70 9.24 3.60
C ALA A 432 13.31 7.75 3.74
N LEU A 433 12.09 7.48 4.18
CA LEU A 433 11.63 6.18 4.64
C LEU A 433 11.86 5.06 3.64
N LEU A 434 12.19 3.90 4.18
CA LEU A 434 12.31 2.64 3.48
C LEU A 434 11.47 1.58 4.21
N GLY A 435 10.86 0.68 3.49
CA GLY A 435 10.12 -0.48 4.03
C GLY A 435 10.48 -1.72 3.24
N VAL A 436 11.61 -2.36 3.58
CA VAL A 436 11.95 -3.69 3.05
C VAL A 436 11.06 -4.70 3.75
N SER A 437 10.21 -5.37 2.98
CA SER A 437 9.31 -6.42 3.46
C SER A 437 9.85 -7.81 3.13
N ILE A 438 9.38 -8.82 3.84
CA ILE A 438 9.62 -10.23 3.55
C ILE A 438 8.28 -10.86 3.16
N CYS A 439 8.22 -11.49 2.00
CA CYS A 439 7.02 -12.20 1.52
C CYS A 439 7.20 -13.70 1.68
N GLY A 440 6.30 -14.34 2.44
CA GLY A 440 6.34 -15.79 2.67
C GLY A 440 7.20 -16.22 3.86
N VAL A 441 7.21 -15.45 4.95
CA VAL A 441 8.03 -15.78 6.15
C VAL A 441 7.78 -17.21 6.65
N LEU A 442 6.52 -17.66 6.62
CA LEU A 442 6.12 -19.00 7.08
C LEU A 442 6.37 -20.12 6.04
N ASP A 443 6.90 -19.77 4.86
CA ASP A 443 7.38 -20.75 3.87
C ASP A 443 8.78 -21.29 4.23
N ARG A 444 9.56 -20.47 4.96
CA ARG A 444 10.93 -20.77 5.39
C ARG A 444 11.11 -20.47 6.88
N PRO A 445 10.32 -21.14 7.75
CA PRO A 445 10.42 -20.95 9.20
C PRO A 445 11.79 -21.33 9.75
N ASP A 446 12.49 -22.25 9.09
CA ASP A 446 13.85 -22.70 9.40
C ASP A 446 14.89 -21.57 9.35
N VAL A 447 14.72 -20.59 8.46
CA VAL A 447 15.61 -19.44 8.29
C VAL A 447 15.00 -18.17 8.91
N LEU A 448 13.72 -17.90 8.63
CA LEU A 448 13.11 -16.58 8.86
C LEU A 448 12.36 -16.45 10.21
N LEU A 449 12.29 -17.51 11.03
CA LEU A 449 11.87 -17.40 12.44
C LEU A 449 13.07 -17.42 13.40
N ASP A 450 14.31 -17.38 12.90
CA ASP A 450 15.51 -17.16 13.71
C ASP A 450 15.70 -15.65 13.98
N SER A 451 15.69 -15.29 15.26
CA SER A 451 15.82 -13.89 15.71
C SER A 451 17.18 -13.26 15.36
N ALA A 452 18.25 -14.03 15.28
CA ALA A 452 19.57 -13.53 14.90
C ALA A 452 19.64 -13.27 13.41
N VAL A 453 19.08 -14.17 12.58
CA VAL A 453 18.99 -14.00 11.12
C VAL A 453 18.20 -12.74 10.78
N LEU A 454 17.04 -12.53 11.43
CA LEU A 454 16.24 -11.34 11.21
C LEU A 454 16.98 -10.05 11.60
N ARG A 455 17.63 -10.01 12.77
CA ARG A 455 18.42 -8.84 13.20
C ARG A 455 19.58 -8.52 12.26
N ASN A 456 20.31 -9.54 11.83
CA ASN A 456 21.43 -9.37 10.89
C ASN A 456 20.93 -8.89 9.52
N GLY A 457 19.82 -9.43 9.01
CA GLY A 457 19.19 -8.95 7.80
C GLY A 457 18.78 -7.47 7.89
N ALA A 458 18.18 -7.05 9.01
CA ALA A 458 17.82 -5.66 9.27
C ALA A 458 19.08 -4.74 9.37
N ALA A 459 20.17 -5.24 9.94
CA ALA A 459 21.45 -4.52 9.98
C ALA A 459 22.03 -4.33 8.57
N VAL A 460 21.97 -5.36 7.72
CA VAL A 460 22.38 -5.26 6.30
C VAL A 460 21.53 -4.21 5.57
N VAL A 461 20.20 -4.22 5.74
CA VAL A 461 19.33 -3.22 5.11
C VAL A 461 19.72 -1.80 5.53
N LYS A 462 19.94 -1.56 6.84
CA LYS A 462 20.37 -0.25 7.35
C LYS A 462 21.72 0.18 6.77
N ALA A 463 22.69 -0.73 6.74
CA ALA A 463 24.04 -0.42 6.27
C ALA A 463 24.05 -0.06 4.78
N VAL A 464 23.41 -0.89 3.94
CA VAL A 464 23.29 -0.62 2.50
C VAL A 464 22.53 0.69 2.23
N ASN A 465 21.42 0.91 2.94
CA ASN A 465 20.67 2.15 2.82
C ASN A 465 21.54 3.37 3.16
N ALA A 466 22.37 3.34 4.24
CA ALA A 466 23.22 4.47 4.59
C ALA A 466 24.26 4.78 3.51
N VAL A 467 24.91 3.76 2.97
CA VAL A 467 25.93 3.93 1.92
C VAL A 467 25.31 4.47 0.63
N VAL A 468 24.22 3.87 0.16
CA VAL A 468 23.56 4.28 -1.08
C VAL A 468 22.93 5.67 -0.90
N ALA A 469 22.30 5.97 0.23
CA ALA A 469 21.74 7.29 0.51
C ALA A 469 22.83 8.39 0.44
N ARG A 470 24.01 8.14 1.00
CA ARG A 470 25.15 9.06 0.90
C ARG A 470 25.59 9.27 -0.54
N ALA A 471 25.65 8.19 -1.34
CA ALA A 471 25.99 8.30 -2.76
C ALA A 471 24.96 9.12 -3.56
N LEU A 472 23.69 9.07 -3.16
CA LEU A 472 22.60 9.83 -3.79
C LEU A 472 22.45 11.25 -3.24
N GLY A 473 23.15 11.61 -2.17
CA GLY A 473 23.01 12.92 -1.51
C GLY A 473 21.68 13.08 -0.76
N ILE A 474 21.06 11.98 -0.30
CA ILE A 474 19.84 11.99 0.50
C ILE A 474 20.10 11.50 1.94
N ASN A 475 19.15 11.71 2.84
CA ASN A 475 19.28 11.23 4.20
C ASN A 475 19.17 9.69 4.28
N PRO A 476 19.91 9.03 5.19
CA PRO A 476 19.64 7.65 5.56
C PRO A 476 18.23 7.52 6.15
N ALA A 477 17.53 6.44 5.77
CA ALA A 477 16.16 6.22 6.18
C ALA A 477 16.01 6.08 7.70
N ALA A 478 15.09 6.80 8.30
CA ALA A 478 14.80 6.73 9.74
C ALA A 478 14.30 5.33 10.16
N ARG A 479 13.53 4.67 9.29
CA ARG A 479 12.99 3.32 9.44
C ARG A 479 13.14 2.57 8.14
N THR A 480 13.55 1.29 8.17
CA THR A 480 13.99 0.57 6.96
C THR A 480 13.26 -0.73 6.68
N THR A 481 12.65 -1.38 7.66
CA THR A 481 12.09 -2.73 7.54
C THR A 481 10.64 -2.79 8.02
N CYS A 482 9.83 -3.58 7.32
CA CYS A 482 8.42 -3.84 7.64
C CYS A 482 8.02 -5.25 7.19
N VAL A 483 6.78 -5.65 7.42
CA VAL A 483 6.16 -6.77 6.70
C VAL A 483 4.81 -6.31 6.17
N LYS A 484 4.67 -6.35 4.83
CA LYS A 484 3.43 -6.03 4.11
C LYS A 484 2.47 -7.22 4.09
N PRO A 485 1.16 -7.00 3.87
CA PRO A 485 0.22 -8.10 3.60
C PRO A 485 0.50 -8.87 2.30
N GLU A 486 1.26 -8.31 1.36
CA GLU A 486 1.83 -8.92 0.14
C GLU A 486 0.82 -9.59 -0.81
N GLY A 487 -0.40 -9.06 -0.94
CA GLY A 487 -1.48 -9.68 -1.72
C GLY A 487 -1.12 -10.09 -3.15
N THR A 488 -0.63 -9.16 -3.95
CA THR A 488 -0.26 -9.43 -5.36
C THR A 488 1.21 -9.83 -5.49
N ALA A 489 2.09 -9.32 -4.61
CA ALA A 489 3.51 -9.65 -4.63
C ALA A 489 3.74 -11.16 -4.38
N SER A 490 2.99 -11.77 -3.46
CA SER A 490 3.05 -13.22 -3.21
C SER A 490 2.73 -14.05 -4.46
N LEU A 491 1.79 -13.59 -5.29
CA LEU A 491 1.45 -14.26 -6.55
C LEU A 491 2.58 -14.19 -7.58
N LEU A 492 3.33 -13.06 -7.62
CA LEU A 492 4.50 -12.93 -8.48
C LEU A 492 5.70 -13.76 -7.99
N LEU A 493 5.85 -13.84 -6.66
CA LEU A 493 6.97 -14.56 -6.04
C LEU A 493 6.71 -16.06 -5.88
N GLY A 494 5.44 -16.49 -5.95
CA GLY A 494 5.05 -17.87 -5.72
C GLY A 494 5.16 -18.29 -4.25
N THR A 495 4.90 -17.37 -3.31
CA THR A 495 5.01 -17.58 -1.87
C THR A 495 3.66 -17.41 -1.17
N SER A 496 3.60 -17.75 0.12
CA SER A 496 2.56 -17.22 1.00
C SER A 496 2.71 -15.70 1.16
N SER A 497 1.70 -15.03 1.73
CA SER A 497 1.63 -13.57 1.77
C SER A 497 2.24 -13.03 3.07
N GLY A 498 3.33 -12.26 3.01
CA GLY A 498 3.94 -11.64 4.18
C GLY A 498 4.21 -12.65 5.30
N LEU A 499 3.55 -12.51 6.46
CA LEU A 499 3.63 -13.45 7.58
C LEU A 499 2.37 -14.37 7.68
N HIS A 500 1.56 -14.47 6.64
CA HIS A 500 0.44 -15.39 6.64
C HIS A 500 0.88 -16.82 6.29
N PRO A 501 0.23 -17.85 6.87
CA PRO A 501 0.49 -19.23 6.48
C PRO A 501 -0.02 -19.51 5.07
N HIS A 502 0.51 -20.54 4.42
CA HIS A 502 -0.13 -21.10 3.24
C HIS A 502 -1.53 -21.63 3.56
N HIS A 503 -2.40 -21.59 2.56
CA HIS A 503 -3.78 -22.06 2.72
C HIS A 503 -3.84 -23.56 3.07
N SER A 504 -3.20 -24.39 2.28
CA SER A 504 -2.97 -25.82 2.51
C SER A 504 -1.81 -26.30 1.64
N LEU A 505 -1.35 -27.56 1.84
CA LEU A 505 -0.26 -28.11 1.04
C LEU A 505 -0.58 -28.12 -0.46
N ARG A 506 -1.81 -28.49 -0.83
CA ARG A 506 -2.33 -28.41 -2.20
C ARG A 506 -3.67 -27.72 -2.20
N TYR A 507 -3.84 -26.74 -3.09
CA TYR A 507 -5.08 -26.02 -3.23
C TYR A 507 -5.30 -25.49 -4.65
N PHE A 508 -6.55 -25.22 -4.98
CA PHE A 508 -6.91 -24.49 -6.19
C PHE A 508 -6.85 -23.00 -5.90
N ARG A 509 -6.12 -22.25 -6.74
CA ARG A 509 -6.13 -20.80 -6.73
C ARG A 509 -6.91 -20.31 -7.93
N ARG A 510 -8.02 -19.61 -7.70
CA ARG A 510 -8.88 -19.08 -8.76
C ARG A 510 -8.65 -17.61 -8.98
N VAL A 511 -8.65 -17.21 -10.24
CA VAL A 511 -8.52 -15.82 -10.70
C VAL A 511 -9.68 -15.52 -11.63
N GLN A 512 -10.51 -14.55 -11.25
CA GLN A 512 -11.59 -14.07 -12.11
C GLN A 512 -11.03 -13.13 -13.17
N THR A 513 -11.50 -13.26 -14.39
CA THR A 513 -11.06 -12.48 -15.56
C THR A 513 -12.26 -12.06 -16.41
N ASN A 514 -12.11 -10.94 -17.11
CA ASN A 514 -13.09 -10.51 -18.09
C ASN A 514 -12.91 -11.34 -19.38
N VAL A 515 -14.02 -11.85 -19.94
CA VAL A 515 -14.00 -12.63 -21.18
C VAL A 515 -13.44 -11.87 -22.39
N TYR A 516 -13.47 -10.53 -22.36
CA TYR A 516 -12.95 -9.67 -23.43
C TYR A 516 -11.48 -9.27 -23.24
N ASP A 517 -10.83 -9.68 -22.15
CA ASP A 517 -9.41 -9.39 -21.93
C ASP A 517 -8.55 -10.20 -22.92
N PRO A 518 -7.75 -9.55 -23.79
CA PRO A 518 -6.93 -10.25 -24.80
C PRO A 518 -5.93 -11.23 -24.17
N ILE A 519 -5.36 -10.90 -22.99
CA ILE A 519 -4.42 -11.79 -22.29
C ILE A 519 -5.15 -13.04 -21.84
N PHE A 520 -6.33 -12.89 -21.26
CA PHE A 520 -7.17 -14.01 -20.86
C PHE A 520 -7.55 -14.88 -22.07
N GLN A 521 -7.98 -14.29 -23.17
CA GLN A 521 -8.34 -15.03 -24.39
C GLN A 521 -7.14 -15.80 -24.95
N HIS A 522 -5.94 -15.22 -24.88
CA HIS A 522 -4.72 -15.90 -25.31
C HIS A 522 -4.37 -17.06 -24.39
N PHE A 523 -4.48 -16.89 -23.06
CA PHE A 523 -4.31 -17.95 -22.07
C PHE A 523 -5.31 -19.09 -22.31
N LYS A 524 -6.60 -18.78 -22.49
CA LYS A 524 -7.68 -19.75 -22.68
C LYS A 524 -7.47 -20.62 -23.92
N ARG A 525 -6.91 -20.05 -25.01
CA ARG A 525 -6.61 -20.83 -26.23
C ARG A 525 -5.58 -21.94 -25.98
N VAL A 526 -4.61 -21.68 -25.13
CA VAL A 526 -3.53 -22.65 -24.79
C VAL A 526 -3.95 -23.60 -23.66
N ASN A 527 -4.68 -23.08 -22.66
CA ASN A 527 -5.08 -23.81 -21.45
C ASN A 527 -6.61 -23.82 -21.23
N PRO A 528 -7.42 -24.29 -22.21
CA PRO A 528 -8.88 -24.25 -22.07
C PRO A 528 -9.42 -25.09 -20.89
N HIS A 529 -8.69 -26.15 -20.49
CA HIS A 529 -9.05 -27.05 -19.40
C HIS A 529 -8.84 -26.43 -18.01
N MET A 530 -8.17 -25.27 -17.93
CA MET A 530 -8.00 -24.52 -16.69
C MET A 530 -9.05 -23.41 -16.50
N VAL A 531 -9.98 -23.27 -17.43
CA VAL A 531 -10.95 -22.16 -17.48
C VAL A 531 -12.36 -22.66 -17.36
N GLU A 532 -13.17 -21.99 -16.55
CA GLU A 532 -14.60 -22.25 -16.37
C GLU A 532 -15.39 -20.94 -16.31
N SER A 533 -16.69 -20.97 -16.67
CA SER A 533 -17.56 -19.79 -16.56
C SER A 533 -17.82 -19.46 -15.10
N SER A 534 -17.87 -18.16 -14.76
CA SER A 534 -18.22 -17.72 -13.42
C SER A 534 -19.69 -18.10 -13.08
N VAL A 535 -19.89 -18.80 -11.96
CA VAL A 535 -21.23 -19.14 -11.48
C VAL A 535 -21.99 -17.94 -10.89
N TYR A 536 -21.29 -16.82 -10.67
CA TYR A 536 -21.84 -15.58 -10.08
C TYR A 536 -22.13 -14.50 -11.12
N ASP A 537 -21.69 -14.67 -12.37
CA ASP A 537 -21.93 -13.69 -13.43
C ASP A 537 -23.02 -14.18 -14.40
N LEU A 538 -24.23 -13.74 -14.15
CA LEU A 538 -25.39 -14.07 -15.00
C LEU A 538 -25.32 -13.49 -16.43
N ASN A 539 -24.44 -12.52 -16.67
CA ASN A 539 -24.25 -11.86 -17.97
C ASN A 539 -23.16 -12.52 -18.83
N GLY A 540 -22.45 -13.54 -18.30
CA GLY A 540 -21.42 -14.26 -19.03
C GLY A 540 -20.19 -13.43 -19.41
N ARG A 541 -19.90 -12.35 -18.67
CA ARG A 541 -18.75 -11.47 -18.89
C ARG A 541 -17.51 -11.84 -18.10
N THR A 542 -17.66 -12.79 -17.17
CA THR A 542 -16.59 -13.20 -16.27
C THR A 542 -16.34 -14.70 -16.39
N GLU A 543 -15.08 -15.07 -16.56
CA GLU A 543 -14.61 -16.45 -16.47
C GLU A 543 -13.56 -16.58 -15.37
N VAL A 544 -13.33 -17.81 -14.93
CA VAL A 544 -12.47 -18.14 -13.81
C VAL A 544 -11.35 -19.06 -14.30
N ILE A 545 -10.11 -18.64 -14.09
CA ILE A 545 -8.94 -19.51 -14.29
C ILE A 545 -8.64 -20.20 -12.96
N THR A 546 -8.49 -21.52 -12.98
CA THR A 546 -8.10 -22.32 -11.82
C THR A 546 -6.66 -22.79 -11.97
N PHE A 547 -5.79 -22.33 -11.08
CA PHE A 547 -4.38 -22.73 -11.00
C PHE A 547 -4.18 -23.76 -9.90
N PRO A 548 -3.50 -24.90 -10.16
CA PRO A 548 -3.06 -25.81 -9.12
C PRO A 548 -1.84 -25.23 -8.40
N VAL A 549 -1.92 -25.10 -7.08
CA VAL A 549 -0.80 -24.58 -6.27
C VAL A 549 -0.39 -25.61 -5.24
N GLU A 550 0.91 -25.83 -5.10
CA GLU A 550 1.52 -26.66 -4.08
C GLU A 550 2.40 -25.80 -3.17
N GLY A 551 2.18 -25.86 -1.87
CA GLY A 551 2.93 -25.14 -0.86
C GLY A 551 4.29 -25.82 -0.56
N PRO A 552 5.24 -25.14 0.12
CA PRO A 552 6.55 -25.69 0.47
C PRO A 552 6.44 -26.81 1.49
N THR A 553 7.25 -27.86 1.34
CA THR A 553 7.19 -29.07 2.20
C THR A 553 7.42 -28.78 3.69
N PHE A 554 8.19 -27.74 4.02
CA PHE A 554 8.54 -27.38 5.40
C PHE A 554 7.83 -26.11 5.87
N GLY A 555 6.85 -25.61 5.10
CA GLY A 555 6.07 -24.43 5.46
C GLY A 555 5.12 -24.67 6.63
N ILE A 556 4.68 -23.58 7.25
CA ILE A 556 3.61 -23.60 8.25
C ILE A 556 2.28 -23.32 7.55
N TYR A 557 1.31 -24.18 7.78
CA TYR A 557 -0.01 -24.11 7.15
C TYR A 557 -1.08 -23.59 8.10
N ARG A 558 -2.18 -23.08 7.54
CA ARG A 558 -3.28 -22.48 8.31
C ARG A 558 -3.87 -23.43 9.34
N GLU A 559 -4.03 -24.70 9.01
CA GLU A 559 -4.61 -25.71 9.89
C GLU A 559 -3.77 -26.02 11.13
N ASP A 560 -2.43 -25.83 11.04
CA ASP A 560 -1.46 -26.12 12.10
C ASP A 560 -1.23 -24.92 13.03
N LEU A 561 -1.84 -23.75 12.74
CA LEU A 561 -1.54 -22.50 13.38
C LEU A 561 -2.71 -21.99 14.22
N SER A 562 -2.54 -21.88 15.55
CA SER A 562 -3.47 -21.18 16.41
C SER A 562 -3.28 -19.64 16.32
N ALA A 563 -4.34 -18.89 16.65
CA ALA A 563 -4.29 -17.42 16.61
C ALA A 563 -3.20 -16.85 17.54
N VAL A 564 -3.06 -17.38 18.76
CA VAL A 564 -2.02 -16.95 19.72
C VAL A 564 -0.63 -17.29 19.18
N LYS A 565 -0.44 -18.48 18.61
CA LYS A 565 0.86 -18.86 18.01
C LYS A 565 1.23 -17.97 16.84
N HIS A 566 0.28 -17.59 16.02
CA HIS A 566 0.49 -16.64 14.94
C HIS A 566 0.91 -15.25 15.48
N LEU A 567 0.24 -14.76 16.53
CA LEU A 567 0.64 -13.53 17.22
C LEU A 567 2.04 -13.58 17.84
N GLU A 568 2.49 -14.74 18.32
CA GLU A 568 3.87 -14.93 18.78
C GLU A 568 4.88 -14.74 17.64
N TYR A 569 4.59 -15.25 16.44
CA TYR A 569 5.44 -15.02 15.26
C TYR A 569 5.40 -13.55 14.82
N VAL A 570 4.22 -12.91 14.83
CA VAL A 570 4.12 -11.46 14.60
C VAL A 570 5.01 -10.69 15.56
N ARG A 571 4.94 -10.99 16.86
CA ARG A 571 5.80 -10.35 17.90
C ARG A 571 7.28 -10.60 17.65
N LEU A 572 7.68 -11.82 17.29
CA LEU A 572 9.07 -12.18 17.00
C LEU A 572 9.60 -11.34 15.84
N VAL A 573 8.88 -11.30 14.72
CA VAL A 573 9.29 -10.55 13.53
C VAL A 573 9.23 -9.03 13.78
N GLN A 574 8.25 -8.56 14.56
CA GLN A 574 8.15 -7.16 14.95
C GLN A 574 9.39 -6.70 15.74
N LEU A 575 9.85 -7.51 16.69
CA LEU A 575 11.02 -7.19 17.51
C LEU A 575 12.34 -7.28 16.75
N HIS A 576 12.53 -8.37 16.00
CA HIS A 576 13.84 -8.71 15.47
C HIS A 576 14.08 -8.31 14.02
N TRP A 577 13.04 -7.97 13.27
CA TRP A 577 13.12 -7.41 11.92
C TRP A 577 12.71 -5.94 11.90
N VAL A 578 11.48 -5.63 12.31
CA VAL A 578 10.91 -4.30 12.15
C VAL A 578 11.56 -3.28 13.09
N GLN A 579 11.58 -3.54 14.40
CA GLN A 579 12.19 -2.62 15.36
C GLN A 579 13.72 -2.57 15.21
N ALA A 580 14.37 -3.68 14.84
CA ALA A 580 15.80 -3.73 14.53
C ALA A 580 16.18 -2.86 13.32
N GLY A 581 15.26 -2.66 12.38
CA GLY A 581 15.47 -1.80 11.21
C GLY A 581 15.29 -0.31 11.46
N ARG A 582 14.95 0.13 12.67
CA ARG A 582 14.85 1.54 13.04
C ARG A 582 16.22 2.12 13.37
N ARG A 583 16.44 3.37 12.97
CA ARG A 583 17.55 4.20 13.48
C ARG A 583 17.10 5.01 14.68
N VAL A 584 18.05 5.37 15.52
CA VAL A 584 17.80 6.37 16.58
C VAL A 584 17.74 7.74 15.88
N GLU A 585 16.60 8.40 15.97
CA GLU A 585 16.41 9.72 15.37
C GLU A 585 15.49 10.58 16.29
N LYS A 586 15.53 11.88 16.10
CA LYS A 586 14.89 12.86 16.98
C LYS A 586 13.48 13.30 16.56
N PHE A 587 13.08 13.02 15.31
CA PHE A 587 11.85 13.61 14.73
C PHE A 587 10.60 12.81 15.06
N SER A 588 10.73 11.48 15.17
CA SER A 588 9.63 10.55 15.44
C SER A 588 10.06 9.50 16.47
N PRO A 589 10.43 9.93 17.69
CA PRO A 589 10.99 9.04 18.70
C PRO A 589 10.02 7.92 19.08
N GLY A 590 10.50 6.68 19.07
CA GLY A 590 9.67 5.51 19.39
C GLY A 590 8.83 4.99 18.21
N LEU A 591 8.59 5.76 17.15
CA LEU A 591 7.86 5.30 15.98
C LEU A 591 8.66 4.22 15.23
N HIS A 592 8.00 3.14 14.86
CA HIS A 592 8.55 2.07 14.03
C HIS A 592 7.50 1.63 12.99
N HIS A 593 7.94 0.90 11.99
CA HIS A 593 7.04 0.21 11.07
C HIS A 593 6.33 -0.97 11.74
N ASN A 594 5.55 -1.72 11.01
CA ASN A 594 4.73 -2.79 11.56
C ASN A 594 4.83 -4.08 10.74
N VAL A 595 4.55 -5.20 11.39
CA VAL A 595 4.18 -6.45 10.75
C VAL A 595 2.68 -6.40 10.51
N SER A 596 2.29 -6.06 9.28
CA SER A 596 0.87 -6.05 8.91
C SER A 596 0.42 -7.46 8.53
N CYS A 597 -0.40 -8.05 9.38
CA CYS A 597 -0.90 -9.40 9.23
C CYS A 597 -2.36 -9.48 9.71
N THR A 598 -3.15 -10.35 9.07
CA THR A 598 -4.50 -10.69 9.52
C THR A 598 -4.44 -12.04 10.24
N ILE A 599 -4.86 -12.05 11.48
CA ILE A 599 -4.90 -13.25 12.32
C ILE A 599 -6.28 -13.88 12.21
N SER A 600 -6.36 -15.12 11.76
CA SER A 600 -7.60 -15.92 11.81
C SER A 600 -7.82 -16.42 13.23
N VAL A 601 -8.99 -16.13 13.81
CA VAL A 601 -9.34 -16.44 15.20
C VAL A 601 -10.50 -17.41 15.22
N ARG A 602 -10.34 -18.59 15.81
CA ARG A 602 -11.41 -19.54 16.03
C ARG A 602 -12.32 -19.08 17.18
N GLY A 603 -13.54 -19.59 17.23
CA GLY A 603 -14.56 -19.09 18.16
C GLY A 603 -14.17 -19.14 19.66
N ASP A 604 -13.38 -20.11 20.08
CA ASP A 604 -12.89 -20.30 21.44
C ASP A 604 -11.58 -19.56 21.77
N GLU A 605 -10.86 -19.06 20.76
CA GLU A 605 -9.56 -18.39 20.94
C GLU A 605 -9.68 -16.89 21.30
N TRP A 606 -10.84 -16.25 21.07
CA TRP A 606 -11.02 -14.80 21.23
C TRP A 606 -10.55 -14.25 22.60
N PRO A 607 -10.88 -14.88 23.74
CA PRO A 607 -10.42 -14.36 25.03
C PRO A 607 -8.88 -14.37 25.16
N ALA A 608 -8.24 -15.48 24.76
CA ALA A 608 -6.78 -15.61 24.82
C ALA A 608 -6.08 -14.64 23.88
N VAL A 609 -6.67 -14.36 22.68
CA VAL A 609 -6.18 -13.37 21.73
C VAL A 609 -6.24 -11.96 22.32
N ALA A 610 -7.37 -11.59 22.97
CA ALA A 610 -7.52 -10.29 23.62
C ALA A 610 -6.47 -10.08 24.70
N ASP A 611 -6.28 -11.06 25.58
CA ASP A 611 -5.28 -11.01 26.65
C ASP A 611 -3.86 -10.92 26.09
N PHE A 612 -3.53 -11.75 25.10
CA PHE A 612 -2.20 -11.74 24.49
C PHE A 612 -1.86 -10.39 23.83
N ILE A 613 -2.79 -9.79 23.08
CA ILE A 613 -2.58 -8.49 22.45
C ILE A 613 -2.42 -7.41 23.49
N TRP A 614 -3.27 -7.38 24.53
CA TRP A 614 -3.20 -6.39 25.59
C TRP A 614 -1.89 -6.48 26.39
N ASP A 615 -1.48 -7.66 26.78
CA ASP A 615 -0.26 -7.88 27.58
C ASP A 615 1.01 -7.60 26.78
N ASN A 616 0.96 -7.72 25.45
CA ASN A 616 2.07 -7.46 24.55
C ASN A 616 1.90 -6.16 23.73
N ARG A 617 0.98 -5.26 24.11
CA ARG A 617 0.68 -4.02 23.34
C ARG A 617 1.87 -3.10 23.12
N GLN A 618 2.91 -3.20 23.94
CA GLN A 618 4.18 -2.48 23.76
C GLN A 618 4.95 -2.91 22.51
N HIS A 619 4.66 -4.10 21.97
CA HIS A 619 5.33 -4.64 20.79
C HIS A 619 4.48 -4.55 19.52
N PHE A 620 3.15 -4.51 19.66
CA PHE A 620 2.25 -4.38 18.53
C PHE A 620 2.00 -2.92 18.19
N THR A 621 1.84 -2.65 16.87
CA THR A 621 1.34 -1.36 16.38
C THR A 621 -0.09 -1.52 15.89
N GLY A 622 -0.32 -2.25 14.81
CA GLY A 622 -1.65 -2.60 14.32
C GLY A 622 -1.77 -4.11 14.11
N VAL A 623 -2.88 -4.67 14.53
CA VAL A 623 -3.21 -6.08 14.34
C VAL A 623 -4.63 -6.16 13.77
N ALA A 624 -4.79 -6.88 12.65
CA ALA A 624 -6.08 -7.18 12.09
C ALA A 624 -6.53 -8.58 12.52
N LEU A 625 -7.80 -8.71 12.93
CA LEU A 625 -8.38 -9.97 13.35
C LEU A 625 -9.56 -10.34 12.45
N LEU A 626 -9.68 -11.61 12.11
CA LEU A 626 -10.78 -12.14 11.33
C LEU A 626 -11.27 -13.44 11.96
N GLN A 627 -12.59 -13.58 12.11
CA GLN A 627 -13.16 -14.84 12.58
C GLN A 627 -12.87 -15.94 11.56
N ASP A 628 -12.24 -17.02 12.01
CA ASP A 628 -12.04 -18.21 11.19
C ASP A 628 -13.36 -18.96 11.02
N GLN A 629 -13.84 -19.05 9.79
CA GLN A 629 -15.04 -19.77 9.41
C GLN A 629 -14.71 -21.08 8.67
N GLY A 630 -13.45 -21.50 8.69
CA GLY A 630 -12.98 -22.65 7.91
C GLY A 630 -12.83 -22.34 6.42
N ASP A 631 -12.71 -23.38 5.60
CA ASP A 631 -12.72 -23.21 4.15
C ASP A 631 -14.08 -22.69 3.69
N LYS A 632 -14.05 -21.67 2.84
CA LYS A 632 -15.26 -21.09 2.28
C LYS A 632 -15.88 -22.12 1.33
N ALA A 633 -16.93 -22.77 1.79
CA ALA A 633 -17.67 -23.84 1.08
C ALA A 633 -18.62 -23.31 -0.01
N TYR A 634 -18.26 -22.20 -0.69
CA TYR A 634 -19.04 -21.72 -1.83
C TYR A 634 -18.32 -21.99 -3.16
N ALA A 635 -19.11 -22.21 -4.19
CA ALA A 635 -18.59 -22.53 -5.52
C ALA A 635 -17.58 -21.47 -5.98
N GLN A 636 -16.49 -21.91 -6.61
CA GLN A 636 -15.42 -21.03 -7.13
C GLN A 636 -14.80 -20.09 -6.10
N ALA A 637 -14.69 -20.51 -4.82
CA ALA A 637 -13.93 -19.76 -3.82
C ALA A 637 -12.52 -19.46 -4.34
N PRO A 638 -11.94 -18.26 -4.05
CA PRO A 638 -10.61 -17.86 -4.53
C PRO A 638 -9.50 -18.84 -4.15
N ARG A 639 -9.67 -19.55 -3.05
CA ARG A 639 -8.82 -20.66 -2.59
C ARG A 639 -9.69 -21.80 -2.10
N GLU A 640 -9.31 -23.01 -2.43
CA GLU A 640 -10.02 -24.21 -2.03
C GLU A 640 -8.99 -25.34 -1.82
N SER A 641 -8.97 -25.94 -0.63
CA SER A 641 -8.05 -27.01 -0.29
C SER A 641 -8.36 -28.28 -1.11
N VAL A 642 -7.32 -29.02 -1.45
CA VAL A 642 -7.43 -30.33 -2.10
C VAL A 642 -7.47 -31.40 -1.02
N THR A 643 -8.66 -31.92 -0.71
CA THR A 643 -8.89 -32.81 0.44
C THR A 643 -9.40 -34.19 0.06
N THR A 644 -10.16 -34.30 -1.04
CA THR A 644 -10.78 -35.55 -1.48
C THR A 644 -9.98 -36.23 -2.61
N ARG A 645 -10.28 -37.51 -2.87
CA ARG A 645 -9.71 -38.22 -4.04
C ARG A 645 -10.11 -37.56 -5.36
N GLU A 646 -11.30 -37.00 -5.41
CA GLU A 646 -11.83 -36.30 -6.57
C GLU A 646 -11.08 -34.96 -6.79
N ASP A 647 -10.83 -34.21 -5.72
CA ASP A 647 -10.01 -33.00 -5.77
C ASP A 647 -8.58 -33.29 -6.25
N ILE A 648 -7.97 -34.37 -5.75
CA ILE A 648 -6.63 -34.78 -6.17
C ILE A 648 -6.62 -35.11 -7.67
N ALA A 649 -7.62 -35.84 -8.16
CA ALA A 649 -7.74 -36.17 -9.57
C ALA A 649 -7.91 -34.92 -10.43
N ARG A 650 -8.78 -33.98 -10.00
CA ARG A 650 -8.99 -32.69 -10.64
C ARG A 650 -7.70 -31.83 -10.62
N TRP A 651 -7.02 -31.76 -9.48
CA TRP A 651 -5.76 -31.00 -9.33
C TRP A 651 -4.68 -31.53 -10.26
N ASN A 652 -4.53 -32.85 -10.37
CA ASN A 652 -3.56 -33.49 -11.28
C ASN A 652 -3.89 -33.29 -12.76
N ALA A 653 -5.16 -33.08 -13.10
CA ALA A 653 -5.60 -32.85 -14.47
C ALA A 653 -5.32 -31.39 -14.96
N LEU A 654 -5.06 -30.45 -14.05
CA LEU A 654 -4.75 -29.06 -14.36
C LEU A 654 -3.27 -28.88 -14.76
N VAL A 655 -2.86 -29.50 -15.86
CA VAL A 655 -1.48 -29.43 -16.36
C VAL A 655 -1.30 -28.15 -17.19
N TYR A 656 -0.56 -27.18 -16.65
CA TYR A 656 -0.29 -25.92 -17.33
C TYR A 656 0.59 -26.12 -18.58
N GLN A 657 0.14 -25.55 -19.69
CA GLN A 657 0.94 -25.43 -20.91
C GLN A 657 1.49 -24.00 -21.00
N PRO A 658 2.82 -23.82 -21.17
CA PRO A 658 3.44 -22.49 -21.23
C PRO A 658 2.79 -21.60 -22.30
N VAL A 659 2.49 -20.35 -21.93
CA VAL A 659 1.88 -19.37 -22.84
C VAL A 659 2.94 -18.36 -23.28
N ASP A 660 3.14 -18.25 -24.60
CA ASP A 660 3.99 -17.20 -25.17
C ASP A 660 3.18 -15.93 -25.42
N TYR A 661 3.16 -15.03 -24.46
CA TYR A 661 2.46 -13.75 -24.57
C TYR A 661 3.07 -12.77 -25.59
N THR A 662 4.28 -13.03 -26.11
CA THR A 662 4.89 -12.20 -27.15
C THR A 662 4.18 -12.35 -28.50
N GLN A 663 3.41 -13.43 -28.68
CA GLN A 663 2.60 -13.67 -29.87
C GLN A 663 1.24 -12.93 -29.85
N LEU A 664 0.82 -12.43 -28.67
CA LEU A 664 -0.41 -11.67 -28.56
C LEU A 664 -0.22 -10.27 -29.16
N ARG A 665 -1.00 -9.96 -30.21
CA ARG A 665 -1.07 -8.63 -30.80
C ARG A 665 -2.33 -7.91 -30.34
N GLU A 666 -2.17 -6.67 -29.91
CA GLU A 666 -3.26 -5.77 -29.53
C GLU A 666 -3.23 -4.53 -30.43
N GLU A 667 -4.37 -4.14 -30.98
CA GLU A 667 -4.47 -2.97 -31.86
C GLU A 667 -4.46 -1.65 -31.08
N GLU A 668 -4.95 -1.68 -29.83
CA GLU A 668 -5.02 -0.54 -28.91
C GLU A 668 -4.74 -1.01 -27.46
N ASP A 669 -4.47 -0.06 -26.58
CA ASP A 669 -4.31 -0.36 -25.16
C ASP A 669 -5.65 -0.72 -24.52
N LEU A 670 -5.89 -2.01 -24.34
CA LEU A 670 -7.07 -2.57 -23.68
C LEU A 670 -6.84 -2.89 -22.20
N THR A 671 -5.82 -2.29 -21.55
CA THR A 671 -5.51 -2.54 -20.15
C THR A 671 -6.70 -2.18 -19.25
N GLU A 672 -7.28 -3.17 -18.58
CA GLU A 672 -8.28 -2.97 -17.53
C GLU A 672 -7.61 -2.99 -16.16
N LEU A 673 -7.44 -1.83 -15.55
CA LEU A 673 -6.86 -1.70 -14.20
C LEU A 673 -7.88 -2.03 -13.07
N LYS A 674 -9.11 -2.36 -13.42
CA LYS A 674 -10.27 -2.52 -12.52
C LYS A 674 -10.19 -3.67 -11.51
N GLN A 675 -9.33 -4.65 -11.71
CA GLN A 675 -9.41 -5.92 -10.97
C GLN A 675 -8.39 -6.08 -9.83
N VAL A 676 -7.66 -5.06 -9.43
CA VAL A 676 -6.77 -5.17 -8.26
C VAL A 676 -7.58 -4.94 -6.99
N VAL A 677 -8.02 -6.01 -6.34
CA VAL A 677 -8.54 -5.92 -4.98
C VAL A 677 -7.38 -5.58 -4.05
N ALA A 678 -7.31 -4.33 -3.64
CA ALA A 678 -6.59 -3.98 -2.43
C ALA A 678 -7.59 -4.11 -1.27
N CYS A 679 -7.13 -4.52 -0.10
CA CYS A 679 -7.93 -4.72 1.09
C CYS A 679 -9.08 -3.70 1.20
N ALA A 680 -10.32 -4.17 1.16
CA ALA A 680 -11.51 -3.39 1.43
C ALA A 680 -12.29 -4.10 2.54
N GLY A 681 -12.56 -3.39 3.63
CA GLY A 681 -13.45 -3.84 4.68
C GLY A 681 -12.91 -4.98 5.55
N GLY A 682 -11.68 -4.88 6.07
CA GLY A 682 -11.14 -5.80 7.09
C GLY A 682 -10.88 -7.24 6.61
N ALA A 683 -11.30 -7.59 5.40
CA ALA A 683 -10.98 -8.85 4.77
C ALA A 683 -9.98 -8.61 3.65
N CYS A 684 -8.73 -8.95 3.88
CA CYS A 684 -7.81 -9.21 2.79
C CYS A 684 -8.37 -10.41 2.01
N GLU A 685 -8.50 -10.32 0.67
CA GLU A 685 -8.87 -11.51 -0.16
C GLU A 685 -7.85 -12.66 -0.02
N LEU A 686 -6.91 -12.50 0.88
CA LEU A 686 -5.82 -13.41 1.17
C LEU A 686 -6.01 -14.15 2.50
N ALA A 687 -7.01 -13.79 3.30
CA ALA A 687 -7.36 -14.54 4.50
C ALA A 687 -8.34 -15.67 4.16
#